data_2feb77204fdff865da8e423eb7ad079f
#
_entry.id   2feb77204fdff865da8e423eb7ad079f
#
_cell.length_a   1.000
_cell.length_b   1.000
_cell.length_c   1.000
_cell.angle_alpha   90.00
_cell.angle_beta   90.00
_cell.angle_gamma   90.00
#
_symmetry.space_group_name_H-M   'P 1'
#
loop_
_entity.id
_entity.type
_entity.pdbx_description
1 polymer ?
#
loop_
_entity_poly.entity_id
_entity_poly.type
_entity_poly.pdbx_seq_one_letter_code
_entity_poly.pdbx_strand_id
1 'polypeptide(L)'
;MTEALARSATASREAEELATRPKIVGASVKRTEDPRLLTGRGAYVDDRKVPGVLHVAFRRSDHSHALIKSIDCSAARKADGVVAVFTAEDMAEVNAVFATSRMKNYYATPITGLATEKVRYVGEPVVGVIAQSRYLAEDALELLDIAYEPLAVVIDPEEAAKPSSALLHEEAGTNVLCSREFKTGDAEAAIASAAVRVSERFRFHRKTPTAMENRTYLAEYEPGRDELTLYTSSQVPGIIRDALSDALDMPGSQLRVIAPDVGGGFGGKASLYPEEIFVAFAARRLGRAVKWTSDRMEDLAATSQGFDQIVDAELALDAEGNAVALKAEVIGDVGAYSIYPWTAVIEPVQVVSFLPGPYKIANYLGRVRGVATSKPPTGPYRGVGRPTSTFVTERLMDMAAQRLGKDPVALRLRNMIQPGEFPHRIGSGIIWDQCAFTECLNAACEKVDYQNLRARQAEARAAGRWFGIGVACYAELTGIGSRISVAPGMPINTGTETAKITVVSTGAVTAAFGVTAMGQGLETTLAQVVAEHLGGRVKDIRVIQGDSAAVPNATGSYASRSAVLAGGAATLAAKEVKEKMIRAASHLLETGPEDLVVEDGKVSVVGTDRALTFRQLARAVYLEMGRIPADKREELASTKTYDPVFGTSATAAHIAVVEIDPDTYEIKLERFVVAEDCGRL
;
A
#
# COMPACT_ATOMS: atom_id res chain seq x y z
N MET A 1 -18.14 0.24 -30.75
CA MET A 1 -18.38 -1.22 -30.89
C MET A 1 -17.28 -1.91 -31.73
N THR A 2 -16.85 -1.34 -32.83
CA THR A 2 -15.78 -1.87 -33.69
C THR A 2 -14.38 -1.87 -33.10
N GLU A 3 -13.99 -0.83 -32.35
CA GLU A 3 -12.68 -0.77 -31.65
C GLU A 3 -12.57 -1.73 -30.45
N ALA A 4 -13.65 -1.95 -29.71
CA ALA A 4 -13.68 -2.92 -28.63
C ALA A 4 -13.57 -4.37 -29.11
N LEU A 5 -14.18 -4.67 -30.27
CA LEU A 5 -14.06 -5.98 -30.91
C LEU A 5 -12.67 -6.21 -31.53
N ALA A 6 -12.03 -5.16 -32.08
CA ALA A 6 -10.65 -5.24 -32.58
C ALA A 6 -9.65 -5.45 -31.40
N ARG A 7 -9.82 -4.78 -30.27
CA ARG A 7 -9.00 -5.01 -29.07
C ARG A 7 -9.19 -6.41 -28.47
N SER A 8 -10.42 -6.95 -28.51
CA SER A 8 -10.71 -8.31 -28.06
C SER A 8 -10.07 -9.37 -28.96
N ALA A 9 -10.07 -9.15 -30.28
CA ALA A 9 -9.45 -10.08 -31.24
C ALA A 9 -7.90 -10.04 -31.16
N THR A 10 -7.32 -8.89 -30.89
CA THR A 10 -5.87 -8.75 -30.67
C THR A 10 -5.46 -9.39 -29.34
N ALA A 11 -6.22 -9.19 -28.27
CA ALA A 11 -5.99 -9.83 -26.99
C ALA A 11 -6.11 -11.37 -27.05
N SER A 12 -7.03 -11.91 -27.86
CA SER A 12 -7.16 -13.36 -28.03
C SER A 12 -6.01 -13.96 -28.85
N ARG A 13 -5.48 -13.26 -29.87
CA ARG A 13 -4.28 -13.68 -30.59
C ARG A 13 -3.01 -13.62 -29.73
N GLU A 14 -2.82 -12.54 -28.97
CA GLU A 14 -1.72 -12.46 -28.00
C GLU A 14 -1.81 -13.55 -26.92
N ALA A 15 -3.01 -13.90 -26.48
CA ALA A 15 -3.23 -14.99 -25.53
C ALA A 15 -2.90 -16.36 -26.13
N GLU A 16 -3.18 -16.59 -27.41
CA GLU A 16 -2.88 -17.82 -28.12
C GLU A 16 -1.37 -17.95 -28.39
N GLU A 17 -0.68 -16.89 -28.80
CA GLU A 17 0.78 -16.86 -28.98
C GLU A 17 1.50 -17.07 -27.62
N LEU A 18 1.00 -16.48 -26.54
CA LEU A 18 1.49 -16.70 -25.19
C LEU A 18 1.22 -18.13 -24.69
N ALA A 19 0.26 -18.86 -25.23
CA ALA A 19 -0.06 -20.22 -24.80
C ALA A 19 0.92 -21.29 -25.33
N THR A 20 1.67 -21.01 -26.38
CA THR A 20 2.45 -22.02 -27.13
C THR A 20 3.95 -22.02 -26.85
N ARG A 21 4.54 -21.00 -26.18
CA ARG A 21 5.97 -20.95 -25.86
C ARG A 21 6.25 -21.18 -24.36
N PRO A 22 7.47 -21.65 -24.01
CA PRO A 22 7.92 -21.66 -22.60
C PRO A 22 7.80 -20.26 -22.00
N LYS A 23 7.07 -20.14 -20.88
CA LYS A 23 6.75 -18.85 -20.27
C LYS A 23 7.61 -18.64 -19.03
N ILE A 24 8.23 -17.46 -18.94
CA ILE A 24 8.95 -17.01 -17.76
C ILE A 24 7.95 -16.49 -16.72
N VAL A 25 6.95 -15.73 -17.15
CA VAL A 25 5.80 -15.34 -16.30
C VAL A 25 4.89 -16.55 -16.11
N GLY A 26 4.68 -16.93 -14.85
CA GLY A 26 3.97 -18.16 -14.46
C GLY A 26 4.90 -19.36 -14.21
N ALA A 27 6.21 -19.20 -14.37
CA ALA A 27 7.18 -20.21 -13.98
C ALA A 27 7.58 -20.00 -12.50
N SER A 28 7.76 -21.11 -11.76
CA SER A 28 8.27 -21.08 -10.40
C SER A 28 9.78 -20.82 -10.41
N VAL A 29 10.18 -19.55 -10.49
CA VAL A 29 11.57 -19.11 -10.44
C VAL A 29 11.97 -18.88 -9.00
N LYS A 30 13.18 -19.38 -8.60
CA LYS A 30 13.74 -19.05 -7.30
C LYS A 30 14.02 -17.56 -7.21
N ARG A 31 13.68 -16.95 -6.08
CA ARG A 31 13.86 -15.52 -5.86
C ARG A 31 15.33 -15.13 -5.95
N THR A 32 15.61 -14.11 -6.76
CA THR A 32 16.97 -13.63 -7.03
C THR A 32 17.58 -12.89 -5.83
N GLU A 33 16.74 -12.30 -5.00
CA GLU A 33 17.11 -11.59 -3.78
C GLU A 33 17.38 -12.51 -2.57
N ASP A 34 16.82 -13.72 -2.53
CA ASP A 34 16.93 -14.63 -1.38
C ASP A 34 18.37 -14.99 -0.99
N PRO A 35 19.32 -15.29 -1.92
CA PRO A 35 20.68 -15.64 -1.54
C PRO A 35 21.39 -14.59 -0.68
N ARG A 36 21.20 -13.29 -0.98
CA ARG A 36 21.81 -12.23 -0.18
C ARG A 36 21.10 -12.02 1.15
N LEU A 37 19.77 -12.11 1.16
CA LEU A 37 18.97 -11.94 2.37
C LEU A 37 19.17 -13.07 3.36
N LEU A 38 19.13 -14.34 2.90
CA LEU A 38 19.31 -15.53 3.75
C LEU A 38 20.74 -15.70 4.29
N THR A 39 21.73 -15.06 3.68
CA THR A 39 23.13 -15.11 4.13
C THR A 39 23.55 -13.87 4.93
N GLY A 40 22.61 -13.05 5.40
CA GLY A 40 22.90 -11.86 6.19
C GLY A 40 23.57 -10.72 5.41
N ARG A 41 23.36 -10.68 4.09
CA ARG A 41 23.90 -9.63 3.19
C ARG A 41 22.83 -8.66 2.72
N GLY A 42 21.71 -8.58 3.43
CA GLY A 42 20.72 -7.50 3.27
C GLY A 42 21.37 -6.16 3.57
N ALA A 43 20.84 -5.10 3.00
CA ALA A 43 21.36 -3.73 3.14
C ALA A 43 20.26 -2.81 3.63
N TYR A 44 19.83 -3.00 4.88
CA TYR A 44 18.82 -2.17 5.54
C TYR A 44 19.39 -0.81 5.94
N VAL A 45 18.55 0.16 6.23
CA VAL A 45 19.00 1.51 6.59
C VAL A 45 19.90 1.47 7.83
N ASP A 46 19.57 0.63 8.82
CA ASP A 46 20.37 0.54 10.06
C ASP A 46 21.74 -0.11 9.86
N ASP A 47 21.91 -0.95 8.84
CA ASP A 47 23.19 -1.55 8.49
C ASP A 47 24.20 -0.55 7.89
N ARG A 48 23.71 0.60 7.40
CA ARG A 48 24.55 1.63 6.79
C ARG A 48 25.44 2.31 7.83
N LYS A 49 26.75 2.18 7.63
CA LYS A 49 27.77 2.82 8.49
C LYS A 49 28.36 4.01 7.75
N VAL A 50 28.14 5.21 8.30
CA VAL A 50 28.68 6.48 7.78
C VAL A 50 29.67 7.00 8.79
N PRO A 51 30.92 7.28 8.39
CA PRO A 51 31.91 7.86 9.29
C PRO A 51 31.46 9.18 9.88
N GLY A 52 31.51 9.30 11.22
CA GLY A 52 31.11 10.52 11.91
C GLY A 52 29.61 10.80 11.93
N VAL A 53 28.78 9.80 11.62
CA VAL A 53 27.32 9.91 11.74
C VAL A 53 26.91 10.30 13.16
N LEU A 54 25.94 11.19 13.26
CA LEU A 54 25.29 11.56 14.52
C LEU A 54 23.99 10.75 14.70
N HIS A 55 23.65 10.50 15.95
CA HIS A 55 22.46 9.73 16.31
C HIS A 55 21.43 10.61 17.00
N VAL A 56 20.15 10.42 16.65
CA VAL A 56 19.03 11.10 17.25
C VAL A 56 18.31 10.19 18.23
N ALA A 57 17.91 10.75 19.37
CA ALA A 57 16.87 10.21 20.23
C ALA A 57 15.78 11.28 20.43
N PHE A 58 14.51 10.84 20.53
CA PHE A 58 13.38 11.75 20.73
C PHE A 58 12.82 11.66 22.15
N ARG A 59 12.71 12.81 22.84
CA ARG A 59 11.79 12.93 23.97
C ARG A 59 10.37 12.99 23.40
N ARG A 60 9.59 11.97 23.70
CA ARG A 60 8.20 11.86 23.29
C ARG A 60 7.28 12.23 24.44
N SER A 61 6.08 12.70 24.09
CA SER A 61 5.04 12.98 25.06
C SER A 61 4.58 11.72 25.78
N ASP A 62 4.47 11.79 27.08
CA ASP A 62 3.78 10.85 27.97
C ASP A 62 2.34 11.29 28.29
N HIS A 63 1.93 12.47 27.78
CA HIS A 63 0.58 13.00 27.87
C HIS A 63 -0.20 12.73 26.57
N SER A 64 -1.47 12.32 26.73
CA SER A 64 -2.38 12.14 25.61
C SER A 64 -2.91 13.46 25.03
N HIS A 65 -2.99 14.52 25.86
CA HIS A 65 -3.38 15.87 25.44
C HIS A 65 -2.92 16.88 26.50
N ALA A 66 -2.01 17.76 26.16
CA ALA A 66 -1.48 18.77 27.09
C ALA A 66 -0.87 19.96 26.34
N LEU A 67 -0.93 21.15 26.93
CA LEU A 67 -0.12 22.29 26.50
C LEU A 67 1.32 22.09 26.94
N ILE A 68 2.28 22.43 26.08
CA ILE A 68 3.69 22.51 26.40
C ILE A 68 3.95 23.93 26.98
N LYS A 69 4.21 24.03 28.29
CA LYS A 69 4.40 25.33 28.99
C LYS A 69 5.82 25.82 28.91
N SER A 70 6.76 24.90 29.02
CA SER A 70 8.19 25.21 28.88
C SER A 70 9.01 23.97 28.60
N ILE A 71 10.13 24.15 27.93
CA ILE A 71 11.12 23.10 27.62
C ILE A 71 12.48 23.65 28.04
N ASP A 72 13.10 23.07 29.09
CA ASP A 72 14.48 23.39 29.46
C ASP A 72 15.43 22.30 28.94
N CYS A 73 16.23 22.66 27.95
CA CYS A 73 17.25 21.81 27.34
C CYS A 73 18.67 22.11 27.88
N SER A 74 18.84 23.00 28.87
CA SER A 74 20.14 23.55 29.26
C SER A 74 21.13 22.50 29.76
N ALA A 75 20.66 21.52 30.51
CA ALA A 75 21.46 20.40 31.01
C ALA A 75 21.81 19.41 29.88
N ALA A 76 20.85 19.02 29.05
CA ALA A 76 21.06 18.13 27.91
C ALA A 76 22.06 18.70 26.89
N ARG A 77 21.99 20.00 26.61
CA ARG A 77 22.93 20.67 25.69
C ARG A 77 24.39 20.67 26.19
N LYS A 78 24.61 20.48 27.49
CA LYS A 78 25.95 20.41 28.10
C LYS A 78 26.46 19.00 28.32
N ALA A 79 25.64 18.00 28.09
CA ALA A 79 26.00 16.60 28.32
C ALA A 79 27.10 16.15 27.33
N ASP A 80 27.99 15.29 27.81
CA ASP A 80 29.11 14.80 27.05
C ASP A 80 28.64 14.07 25.76
N GLY A 81 29.24 14.43 24.64
CA GLY A 81 28.94 13.84 23.34
C GLY A 81 27.65 14.33 22.68
N VAL A 82 26.86 15.17 23.31
CA VAL A 82 25.70 15.86 22.70
C VAL A 82 26.23 16.96 21.76
N VAL A 83 25.70 16.98 20.54
CA VAL A 83 26.08 17.93 19.49
C VAL A 83 25.03 19.02 19.35
N ALA A 84 23.75 18.66 19.43
CA ALA A 84 22.64 19.60 19.34
C ALA A 84 21.40 19.04 20.08
N VAL A 85 20.55 19.95 20.53
CA VAL A 85 19.21 19.65 21.03
C VAL A 85 18.26 20.62 20.35
N PHE A 86 17.32 20.09 19.56
CA PHE A 86 16.36 20.89 18.82
C PHE A 86 14.94 20.74 19.38
N THR A 87 14.26 21.86 19.49
CA THR A 87 12.83 22.00 19.80
C THR A 87 12.09 22.48 18.55
N ALA A 88 10.78 22.59 18.61
CA ALA A 88 9.98 23.15 17.52
C ALA A 88 10.38 24.59 17.15
N GLU A 89 10.86 25.39 18.11
CA GLU A 89 11.36 26.76 17.87
C GLU A 89 12.60 26.76 16.98
N ASP A 90 13.49 25.78 17.16
CA ASP A 90 14.69 25.62 16.34
C ASP A 90 14.36 25.19 14.88
N MET A 91 13.14 24.69 14.66
CA MET A 91 12.60 24.26 13.36
C MET A 91 11.61 25.26 12.75
N ALA A 92 11.57 26.51 13.20
CA ALA A 92 10.61 27.50 12.73
C ALA A 92 10.68 27.78 11.20
N GLU A 93 11.80 27.48 10.57
CA GLU A 93 11.98 27.57 9.11
C GLU A 93 11.40 26.39 8.33
N VAL A 94 11.01 25.32 9.01
CA VAL A 94 10.45 24.09 8.39
C VAL A 94 8.94 24.25 8.24
N ASN A 95 8.47 24.11 7.00
CA ASN A 95 7.04 24.20 6.72
C ASN A 95 6.28 22.97 7.22
N ALA A 96 5.07 23.18 7.72
CA ALA A 96 4.17 22.08 8.02
C ALA A 96 3.67 21.44 6.71
N VAL A 97 3.58 20.11 6.71
CA VAL A 97 3.05 19.32 5.59
C VAL A 97 1.58 18.99 5.88
N PHE A 98 0.74 19.10 4.87
CA PHE A 98 -0.70 18.85 5.00
C PHE A 98 -1.15 17.73 4.07
N ALA A 99 -1.80 16.71 4.61
CA ALA A 99 -2.53 15.74 3.81
C ALA A 99 -3.87 16.36 3.36
N THR A 100 -3.93 16.86 2.14
CA THR A 100 -5.08 17.59 1.62
C THR A 100 -6.08 16.69 0.88
N SER A 101 -7.35 17.08 0.88
CA SER A 101 -8.41 16.44 0.09
C SER A 101 -9.32 17.49 -0.56
N ARG A 102 -9.81 17.19 -1.77
CA ARG A 102 -10.81 17.99 -2.48
C ARG A 102 -12.26 17.74 -1.99
N MET A 103 -12.42 16.90 -0.95
CA MET A 103 -13.72 16.66 -0.33
C MET A 103 -14.20 17.92 0.40
N LYS A 104 -15.50 18.24 0.26
CA LYS A 104 -16.07 19.45 0.86
C LYS A 104 -16.02 19.46 2.39
N ASN A 105 -16.23 18.32 3.02
CA ASN A 105 -16.28 18.18 4.48
C ASN A 105 -15.00 17.49 4.96
N TYR A 106 -13.85 18.12 4.69
CA TYR A 106 -12.55 17.61 5.10
C TYR A 106 -11.70 18.72 5.71
N TYR A 107 -11.10 18.44 6.85
CA TYR A 107 -10.13 19.31 7.52
C TYR A 107 -8.75 18.64 7.55
N ALA A 108 -7.74 19.32 7.00
CA ALA A 108 -6.36 18.87 7.02
C ALA A 108 -5.65 19.37 8.28
N THR A 109 -4.98 18.47 8.99
CA THR A 109 -4.16 18.83 10.16
C THR A 109 -2.69 19.02 9.75
N PRO A 110 -1.94 19.90 10.41
CA PRO A 110 -0.52 20.09 10.13
C PRO A 110 0.32 18.91 10.63
N ILE A 111 1.31 18.49 9.85
CA ILE A 111 2.34 17.52 10.22
C ILE A 111 3.67 18.29 10.30
N THR A 112 4.28 18.33 11.48
CA THR A 112 5.55 19.01 11.77
C THR A 112 6.59 17.99 12.24
N GLY A 113 7.87 18.36 12.25
CA GLY A 113 8.93 17.48 12.76
C GLY A 113 8.89 17.26 14.27
N LEU A 114 8.38 18.24 15.03
CA LEU A 114 8.20 18.19 16.48
C LEU A 114 6.89 18.89 16.85
N ALA A 115 6.30 18.50 17.99
CA ALA A 115 5.13 19.18 18.55
C ALA A 115 5.46 20.63 18.93
N THR A 116 4.57 21.56 18.62
CA THR A 116 4.80 23.01 18.82
C THR A 116 4.24 23.49 20.16
N GLU A 117 2.95 23.78 20.22
CA GLU A 117 2.32 24.38 21.41
C GLU A 117 1.68 23.35 22.33
N LYS A 118 1.25 22.22 21.79
CA LYS A 118 0.62 21.13 22.53
C LYS A 118 0.86 19.77 21.92
N VAL A 119 0.79 18.77 22.77
CA VAL A 119 0.80 17.35 22.39
C VAL A 119 -0.62 16.82 22.35
N ARG A 120 -0.88 15.89 21.41
CA ARG A 120 -2.21 15.35 21.13
C ARG A 120 -2.30 13.83 21.25
N TYR A 121 -1.19 13.13 21.45
CA TYR A 121 -1.16 11.69 21.73
C TYR A 121 0.12 11.29 22.45
N VAL A 122 0.07 10.18 23.19
CA VAL A 122 1.26 9.57 23.80
C VAL A 122 2.18 9.02 22.71
N GLY A 123 3.44 9.44 22.72
CA GLY A 123 4.42 9.08 21.70
C GLY A 123 4.71 10.18 20.66
N GLU A 124 4.04 11.32 20.74
CA GLU A 124 4.31 12.47 19.85
C GLU A 124 5.70 13.06 20.15
N PRO A 125 6.56 13.27 19.14
CA PRO A 125 7.92 13.78 19.35
C PRO A 125 7.88 15.27 19.74
N VAL A 126 8.60 15.63 20.82
CA VAL A 126 8.63 16.99 21.38
C VAL A 126 10.01 17.64 21.29
N VAL A 127 11.06 16.87 21.59
CA VAL A 127 12.45 17.33 21.51
C VAL A 127 13.29 16.25 20.82
N GLY A 128 14.20 16.66 19.94
CA GLY A 128 15.20 15.76 19.37
C GLY A 128 16.59 16.08 19.92
N VAL A 129 17.24 15.09 20.54
CA VAL A 129 18.63 15.16 21.00
C VAL A 129 19.53 14.47 20.01
N ILE A 130 20.60 15.14 19.60
CA ILE A 130 21.57 14.67 18.61
C ILE A 130 22.93 14.51 19.27
N ALA A 131 23.50 13.31 19.26
CA ALA A 131 24.75 12.99 19.91
C ALA A 131 25.66 12.12 19.04
N GLN A 132 26.91 11.91 19.50
CA GLN A 132 27.91 11.09 18.82
C GLN A 132 27.57 9.59 18.80
N SER A 133 26.69 9.14 19.69
CA SER A 133 26.16 7.78 19.69
C SER A 133 24.69 7.77 20.13
N ARG A 134 23.99 6.70 19.82
CA ARG A 134 22.60 6.48 20.24
C ARG A 134 22.47 6.53 21.78
N TYR A 135 23.38 5.87 22.49
CA TYR A 135 23.36 5.81 23.95
C TYR A 135 23.48 7.21 24.59
N LEU A 136 24.41 8.02 24.08
CA LEU A 136 24.57 9.39 24.59
C LEU A 136 23.36 10.28 24.28
N ALA A 137 22.70 10.06 23.15
CA ALA A 137 21.46 10.77 22.84
C ALA A 137 20.30 10.35 23.76
N GLU A 138 20.15 9.04 24.03
CA GLU A 138 19.15 8.51 24.94
C GLU A 138 19.39 8.92 26.39
N ASP A 139 20.63 8.84 26.89
CA ASP A 139 21.00 9.31 28.23
C ASP A 139 20.69 10.80 28.42
N ALA A 140 20.92 11.62 27.41
CA ALA A 140 20.67 13.06 27.47
C ALA A 140 19.17 13.42 27.47
N LEU A 141 18.27 12.52 27.04
CA LEU A 141 16.82 12.72 27.17
C LEU A 141 16.37 12.85 28.63
N GLU A 142 17.05 12.16 29.56
CA GLU A 142 16.74 12.22 31.02
C GLU A 142 17.10 13.56 31.63
N LEU A 143 17.89 14.38 30.95
CA LEU A 143 18.31 15.71 31.41
C LEU A 143 17.37 16.82 30.89
N LEU A 144 16.32 16.47 30.14
CA LEU A 144 15.32 17.42 29.67
C LEU A 144 14.25 17.64 30.72
N ASP A 145 13.91 18.90 31.01
CA ASP A 145 12.79 19.27 31.87
C ASP A 145 11.68 19.91 31.02
N ILE A 146 10.53 19.24 30.95
CA ILE A 146 9.38 19.68 30.12
C ILE A 146 8.17 19.83 31.08
N ALA A 147 7.66 21.06 31.18
CA ALA A 147 6.45 21.33 31.91
C ALA A 147 5.21 21.25 31.02
N TYR A 148 4.28 20.41 31.40
CA TYR A 148 3.00 20.24 30.73
C TYR A 148 1.84 20.78 31.58
N GLU A 149 0.82 21.32 30.88
CA GLU A 149 -0.50 21.60 31.45
C GLU A 149 -1.51 20.62 30.81
N PRO A 150 -1.96 19.58 31.53
CA PRO A 150 -2.87 18.60 31.01
C PRO A 150 -4.19 19.20 30.54
N LEU A 151 -4.68 18.76 29.38
CA LEU A 151 -5.97 19.11 28.81
C LEU A 151 -6.94 17.92 28.87
N ALA A 152 -8.22 18.18 28.58
CA ALA A 152 -9.22 17.12 28.51
C ALA A 152 -8.87 16.13 27.39
N VAL A 153 -8.83 14.85 27.71
CA VAL A 153 -8.49 13.76 26.81
C VAL A 153 -9.77 13.17 26.21
N VAL A 154 -9.75 12.91 24.90
CA VAL A 154 -10.88 12.33 24.16
C VAL A 154 -10.40 11.11 23.40
N ILE A 155 -10.78 9.92 23.86
CA ILE A 155 -10.34 8.63 23.29
C ILE A 155 -11.47 7.80 22.66
N ASP A 156 -12.74 8.10 22.99
CA ASP A 156 -13.88 7.45 22.36
C ASP A 156 -14.34 8.30 21.15
N PRO A 157 -14.36 7.74 19.92
CA PRO A 157 -14.70 8.53 18.74
C PRO A 157 -16.17 8.94 18.69
N GLU A 158 -17.08 8.25 19.39
CA GLU A 158 -18.49 8.67 19.48
C GLU A 158 -18.63 9.89 20.39
N GLU A 159 -17.92 9.93 21.51
CA GLU A 159 -17.88 11.10 22.40
C GLU A 159 -17.15 12.26 21.71
N ALA A 160 -16.02 11.99 21.03
CA ALA A 160 -15.26 12.99 20.30
C ALA A 160 -16.07 13.68 19.19
N ALA A 161 -17.02 12.97 18.57
CA ALA A 161 -17.87 13.53 17.51
C ALA A 161 -18.97 14.47 18.03
N LYS A 162 -19.19 14.57 19.33
CA LYS A 162 -20.22 15.45 19.92
C LYS A 162 -19.76 16.91 19.90
N PRO A 163 -20.66 17.86 19.63
CA PRO A 163 -20.32 19.31 19.65
C PRO A 163 -19.78 19.81 21.00
N SER A 164 -20.10 19.14 22.10
CA SER A 164 -19.65 19.49 23.45
C SER A 164 -18.29 18.91 23.82
N SER A 165 -17.69 18.11 22.95
CA SER A 165 -16.40 17.47 23.21
C SER A 165 -15.25 18.48 23.18
N ALA A 166 -14.20 18.22 23.97
CA ALA A 166 -12.96 18.99 23.87
C ALA A 166 -12.36 18.82 22.47
N LEU A 167 -11.89 19.92 21.89
CA LEU A 167 -11.32 19.93 20.53
C LEU A 167 -9.82 19.63 20.57
N LEU A 168 -9.35 18.76 19.67
CA LEU A 168 -7.93 18.52 19.46
C LEU A 168 -7.31 19.61 18.58
N HIS A 169 -8.09 20.11 17.61
CA HIS A 169 -7.75 21.19 16.68
C HIS A 169 -8.86 22.24 16.73
N GLU A 170 -8.64 23.30 17.49
CA GLU A 170 -9.63 24.36 17.74
C GLU A 170 -10.05 25.05 16.45
N GLU A 171 -9.11 25.20 15.49
CA GLU A 171 -9.34 25.85 14.22
C GLU A 171 -10.34 25.07 13.34
N ALA A 172 -10.45 23.75 13.55
CA ALA A 172 -11.42 22.92 12.86
C ALA A 172 -12.85 23.13 13.36
N GLY A 173 -13.02 23.61 14.60
CA GLY A 173 -14.33 23.80 15.26
C GLY A 173 -15.07 22.47 15.54
N THR A 174 -14.46 21.33 15.23
CA THR A 174 -15.01 19.98 15.42
C THR A 174 -13.88 18.94 15.41
N ASN A 175 -14.10 17.80 16.08
CA ASN A 175 -13.22 16.64 15.92
C ASN A 175 -13.61 15.76 14.73
N VAL A 176 -14.70 16.03 14.03
CA VAL A 176 -15.06 15.33 12.78
C VAL A 176 -14.25 15.92 11.64
N LEU A 177 -13.10 15.30 11.33
CA LEU A 177 -12.19 15.78 10.30
C LEU A 177 -12.66 15.48 8.87
N CYS A 178 -13.53 14.48 8.71
CA CYS A 178 -14.16 14.21 7.41
C CYS A 178 -15.53 13.57 7.57
N SER A 179 -16.40 13.82 6.59
CA SER A 179 -17.68 13.11 6.48
C SER A 179 -18.09 12.93 5.02
N ARG A 180 -18.74 11.78 4.73
CA ARG A 180 -19.25 11.48 3.40
C ARG A 180 -20.47 10.58 3.44
N GLU A 181 -21.36 10.75 2.46
CA GLU A 181 -22.49 9.88 2.20
C GLU A 181 -22.33 9.22 0.82
N PHE A 182 -22.67 7.94 0.73
CA PHE A 182 -22.86 7.18 -0.49
C PHE A 182 -24.30 6.74 -0.55
N LYS A 183 -25.00 7.05 -1.65
CA LYS A 183 -26.40 6.72 -1.82
C LYS A 183 -26.71 6.24 -3.23
N THR A 184 -27.38 5.08 -3.32
CA THR A 184 -27.95 4.55 -4.56
C THR A 184 -29.31 3.97 -4.24
N GLY A 185 -30.31 4.28 -5.05
CA GLY A 185 -31.70 3.90 -4.81
C GLY A 185 -32.30 4.55 -3.56
N ASP A 186 -33.24 3.88 -2.94
CA ASP A 186 -33.88 4.27 -1.68
C ASP A 186 -33.80 3.13 -0.66
N ALA A 187 -32.68 3.10 0.06
CA ALA A 187 -32.42 2.04 1.04
C ALA A 187 -33.41 2.10 2.22
N GLU A 188 -33.87 3.28 2.64
CA GLU A 188 -34.77 3.41 3.78
C GLU A 188 -36.16 2.86 3.44
N ALA A 189 -36.70 3.19 2.26
CA ALA A 189 -37.98 2.63 1.80
C ALA A 189 -37.88 1.12 1.56
N ALA A 190 -36.78 0.64 0.96
CA ALA A 190 -36.56 -0.79 0.72
C ALA A 190 -36.43 -1.60 2.03
N ILE A 191 -35.74 -1.05 3.05
CA ILE A 191 -35.65 -1.66 4.38
C ILE A 191 -37.03 -1.72 5.05
N ALA A 192 -37.81 -0.64 4.96
CA ALA A 192 -39.15 -0.57 5.59
C ALA A 192 -40.12 -1.64 5.04
N SER A 193 -40.01 -1.98 3.75
CA SER A 193 -40.85 -2.96 3.06
C SER A 193 -40.29 -4.38 3.00
N ALA A 194 -39.07 -4.60 3.50
CA ALA A 194 -38.39 -5.90 3.40
C ALA A 194 -39.03 -6.97 4.27
N ALA A 195 -39.05 -8.22 3.78
CA ALA A 195 -39.55 -9.40 4.50
C ALA A 195 -38.62 -9.84 5.64
N VAL A 196 -37.30 -9.70 5.43
CA VAL A 196 -36.28 -10.06 6.43
C VAL A 196 -35.33 -8.91 6.60
N ARG A 197 -35.01 -8.61 7.87
CA ARG A 197 -34.05 -7.58 8.26
C ARG A 197 -33.10 -8.16 9.29
N VAL A 198 -31.83 -7.90 9.12
CA VAL A 198 -30.77 -8.22 10.09
C VAL A 198 -29.91 -6.99 10.29
N SER A 199 -29.64 -6.64 11.53
CA SER A 199 -28.81 -5.50 11.90
C SER A 199 -27.87 -5.86 13.03
N GLU A 200 -26.69 -5.27 13.03
CA GLU A 200 -25.71 -5.51 14.06
C GLU A 200 -24.78 -4.30 14.18
N ARG A 201 -24.23 -4.13 15.38
CA ARG A 201 -23.19 -3.18 15.67
C ARG A 201 -21.86 -3.88 15.79
N PHE A 202 -20.89 -3.46 14.99
CA PHE A 202 -19.53 -4.00 14.94
C PHE A 202 -18.54 -3.00 15.49
N ARG A 203 -17.60 -3.46 16.30
CA ARG A 203 -16.47 -2.66 16.79
C ARG A 203 -15.16 -3.36 16.46
N PHE A 204 -14.31 -2.66 15.73
CA PHE A 204 -12.99 -3.12 15.35
C PHE A 204 -11.94 -2.38 16.16
N HIS A 205 -11.06 -3.15 16.79
CA HIS A 205 -9.99 -2.58 17.60
C HIS A 205 -8.82 -2.14 16.73
N ARG A 206 -8.14 -1.11 17.18
CA ARG A 206 -6.92 -0.57 16.62
C ARG A 206 -5.81 -1.62 16.59
N LYS A 207 -5.02 -1.64 15.51
CA LYS A 207 -3.90 -2.58 15.28
C LYS A 207 -2.72 -1.84 14.70
N THR A 208 -1.50 -2.33 15.00
CA THR A 208 -0.26 -1.83 14.39
C THR A 208 0.33 -2.86 13.43
N PRO A 209 0.95 -2.44 12.33
CA PRO A 209 1.56 -3.34 11.33
C PRO A 209 2.69 -4.21 11.86
N THR A 210 3.42 -3.78 12.86
CA THR A 210 4.50 -4.52 13.56
C THR A 210 5.49 -5.18 12.59
N ALA A 211 6.04 -4.42 11.65
CA ALA A 211 7.08 -4.90 10.76
C ALA A 211 8.31 -5.40 11.56
N MET A 212 9.02 -6.43 11.07
CA MET A 212 10.22 -6.95 11.74
C MET A 212 11.30 -5.89 11.87
N GLU A 213 11.56 -5.13 10.79
CA GLU A 213 12.38 -3.92 10.83
C GLU A 213 11.53 -2.75 11.34
N ASN A 214 11.95 -2.09 12.41
CA ASN A 214 11.38 -0.83 12.87
C ASN A 214 11.68 0.29 11.87
N ARG A 215 11.05 1.46 12.04
CA ARG A 215 11.35 2.63 11.21
C ARG A 215 12.79 3.12 11.47
N THR A 216 13.52 3.37 10.40
CA THR A 216 14.90 3.87 10.45
C THR A 216 15.14 4.89 9.34
N TYR A 217 15.82 5.98 9.67
CA TYR A 217 16.12 7.09 8.77
C TYR A 217 17.58 7.52 8.92
N LEU A 218 18.23 7.77 7.80
CA LEU A 218 19.60 8.32 7.74
C LEU A 218 19.64 9.39 6.68
N ALA A 219 19.92 10.62 7.06
CA ALA A 219 20.12 11.73 6.14
C ALA A 219 21.59 12.09 6.02
N GLU A 220 22.05 12.25 4.80
CA GLU A 220 23.37 12.75 4.42
C GLU A 220 23.19 14.07 3.65
N TYR A 221 23.92 15.10 4.05
CA TYR A 221 23.86 16.41 3.40
C TYR A 221 25.24 16.80 2.87
N GLU A 222 25.28 17.27 1.62
CA GLU A 222 26.46 17.74 0.93
C GLU A 222 26.40 19.29 0.79
N PRO A 223 27.08 20.03 1.66
CA PRO A 223 26.96 21.50 1.67
C PRO A 223 27.45 22.19 0.39
N GLY A 224 28.42 21.58 -0.29
CA GLY A 224 28.99 22.16 -1.50
C GLY A 224 28.05 22.21 -2.70
N ARG A 225 27.02 21.36 -2.69
CA ARG A 225 26.01 21.27 -3.75
C ARG A 225 24.59 21.60 -3.28
N ASP A 226 24.41 21.80 -1.97
CA ASP A 226 23.10 21.88 -1.32
C ASP A 226 22.22 20.67 -1.68
N GLU A 227 22.79 19.45 -1.58
CA GLU A 227 22.11 18.20 -1.89
C GLU A 227 21.88 17.39 -0.62
N LEU A 228 20.66 16.85 -0.48
CA LEU A 228 20.26 15.98 0.63
C LEU A 228 19.90 14.59 0.12
N THR A 229 20.51 13.56 0.68
CA THR A 229 20.11 12.17 0.47
C THR A 229 19.53 11.59 1.75
N LEU A 230 18.25 11.18 1.71
CA LEU A 230 17.58 10.47 2.80
C LEU A 230 17.49 8.98 2.46
N TYR A 231 18.10 8.13 3.28
CA TYR A 231 17.83 6.70 3.31
C TYR A 231 16.72 6.44 4.32
N THR A 232 15.67 5.76 3.88
CA THR A 232 14.47 5.54 4.70
C THR A 232 13.93 4.13 4.53
N SER A 233 13.46 3.52 5.61
CA SER A 233 12.75 2.24 5.56
C SER A 233 11.29 2.46 5.11
N SER A 234 11.08 3.11 3.97
CA SER A 234 9.76 3.54 3.49
C SER A 234 9.28 2.72 2.29
N GLN A 235 7.95 2.66 2.12
CA GLN A 235 7.28 2.11 0.95
C GLN A 235 7.15 3.13 -0.19
N VAL A 236 7.32 4.43 0.11
CA VAL A 236 6.88 5.55 -0.75
C VAL A 236 7.96 6.63 -0.92
N PRO A 237 9.20 6.28 -1.35
CA PRO A 237 10.32 7.21 -1.38
C PRO A 237 10.07 8.45 -2.24
N GLY A 238 9.33 8.34 -3.35
CA GLY A 238 8.97 9.48 -4.18
C GLY A 238 8.04 10.47 -3.48
N ILE A 239 7.04 9.96 -2.77
CA ILE A 239 6.11 10.78 -1.97
C ILE A 239 6.86 11.49 -0.83
N ILE A 240 7.79 10.79 -0.15
CA ILE A 240 8.63 11.37 0.91
C ILE A 240 9.51 12.50 0.34
N ARG A 241 10.12 12.29 -0.84
CA ARG A 241 10.92 13.33 -1.50
C ARG A 241 10.10 14.59 -1.74
N ASP A 242 8.93 14.48 -2.29
CA ASP A 242 8.08 15.62 -2.62
C ASP A 242 7.62 16.34 -1.34
N ALA A 243 7.25 15.61 -0.30
CA ALA A 243 6.88 16.16 0.99
C ALA A 243 8.05 16.88 1.69
N LEU A 244 9.26 16.33 1.62
CA LEU A 244 10.45 16.99 2.17
C LEU A 244 10.87 18.22 1.34
N SER A 245 10.63 18.22 0.03
CA SER A 245 10.81 19.39 -0.82
C SER A 245 9.98 20.57 -0.32
N ASP A 246 8.70 20.31 -0.02
CA ASP A 246 7.79 21.34 0.52
C ASP A 246 8.16 21.73 1.95
N ALA A 247 8.48 20.75 2.82
CA ALA A 247 8.80 20.99 4.22
C ALA A 247 10.09 21.81 4.40
N LEU A 248 11.14 21.49 3.64
CA LEU A 248 12.47 22.11 3.77
C LEU A 248 12.70 23.31 2.82
N ASP A 249 11.68 23.66 2.03
CA ASP A 249 11.81 24.66 0.95
C ASP A 249 13.06 24.40 0.09
N MET A 250 13.15 23.15 -0.42
CA MET A 250 14.31 22.65 -1.13
C MET A 250 13.89 22.04 -2.48
N PRO A 251 14.51 22.41 -3.62
CA PRO A 251 14.15 21.83 -4.90
C PRO A 251 14.23 20.31 -4.90
N GLY A 252 13.21 19.63 -5.44
CA GLY A 252 13.18 18.16 -5.50
C GLY A 252 14.34 17.54 -6.29
N SER A 253 15.03 18.31 -7.14
CA SER A 253 16.26 17.91 -7.84
C SER A 253 17.48 17.82 -6.93
N GLN A 254 17.47 18.50 -5.79
CA GLN A 254 18.50 18.47 -4.76
C GLN A 254 18.20 17.43 -3.66
N LEU A 255 17.03 16.80 -3.74
CA LEU A 255 16.58 15.77 -2.81
C LEU A 255 16.59 14.41 -3.46
N ARG A 256 17.28 13.45 -2.84
CA ARG A 256 17.24 12.05 -3.21
C ARG A 256 16.76 11.23 -2.04
N VAL A 257 15.69 10.45 -2.24
CA VAL A 257 15.17 9.52 -1.22
C VAL A 257 15.36 8.09 -1.70
N ILE A 258 16.00 7.29 -0.88
CA ILE A 258 16.36 5.90 -1.18
C ILE A 258 15.77 4.99 -0.10
N ALA A 259 14.93 4.06 -0.53
CA ALA A 259 14.51 2.92 0.28
C ALA A 259 15.34 1.70 -0.15
N PRO A 260 16.36 1.30 0.63
CA PRO A 260 17.17 0.12 0.34
C PRO A 260 16.36 -1.16 0.59
N ASP A 261 16.93 -2.21 1.17
CA ASP A 261 16.11 -3.31 1.68
C ASP A 261 15.19 -2.82 2.79
N VAL A 262 13.92 -3.20 2.74
CA VAL A 262 12.91 -2.86 3.74
C VAL A 262 12.35 -4.13 4.37
N GLY A 263 12.48 -4.24 5.68
CA GLY A 263 12.13 -5.42 6.48
C GLY A 263 10.66 -5.50 6.88
N GLY A 264 9.77 -5.36 5.89
CA GLY A 264 8.32 -5.29 6.07
C GLY A 264 7.81 -3.86 6.14
N GLY A 265 6.58 -3.65 5.66
CA GLY A 265 5.95 -2.32 5.68
C GLY A 265 4.47 -2.40 6.03
N PHE A 266 3.72 -3.23 5.32
CA PHE A 266 2.29 -3.55 5.55
C PHE A 266 1.37 -2.33 5.64
N GLY A 267 1.82 -1.17 5.15
CA GLY A 267 1.14 0.12 5.25
C GLY A 267 1.75 1.05 6.30
N GLY A 268 2.30 0.54 7.40
CA GLY A 268 2.90 1.36 8.46
C GLY A 268 4.13 2.18 8.04
N LYS A 269 4.74 1.83 6.91
CA LYS A 269 5.87 2.56 6.30
C LYS A 269 5.48 3.27 5.00
N ALA A 270 4.17 3.47 4.77
CA ALA A 270 3.66 4.12 3.57
C ALA A 270 3.36 5.62 3.73
N SER A 271 3.77 6.22 4.83
CA SER A 271 3.45 7.60 5.19
C SER A 271 4.70 8.39 5.52
N LEU A 272 4.60 9.72 5.41
CA LEU A 272 5.60 10.63 5.98
C LEU A 272 5.43 10.69 7.50
N TYR A 273 6.54 10.63 8.21
CA TYR A 273 6.57 10.76 9.68
C TYR A 273 7.33 12.01 10.13
N PRO A 274 7.00 12.56 11.31
CA PRO A 274 7.72 13.69 11.91
C PRO A 274 9.23 13.48 11.97
N GLU A 275 9.67 12.26 12.28
CA GLU A 275 11.08 11.91 12.42
C GLU A 275 11.84 11.97 11.09
N GLU A 276 11.18 11.74 9.93
CA GLU A 276 11.81 11.93 8.60
C GLU A 276 12.11 13.41 8.33
N ILE A 277 11.15 14.27 8.66
CA ILE A 277 11.32 15.73 8.54
C ILE A 277 12.46 16.20 9.46
N PHE A 278 12.46 15.74 10.72
CA PHE A 278 13.48 16.12 11.70
C PHE A 278 14.88 15.68 11.29
N VAL A 279 15.06 14.42 10.89
CA VAL A 279 16.37 13.87 10.53
C VAL A 279 16.93 14.58 9.28
N ALA A 280 16.08 14.88 8.30
CA ALA A 280 16.46 15.63 7.11
C ALA A 280 16.86 17.07 7.44
N PHE A 281 16.06 17.78 8.26
CA PHE A 281 16.37 19.10 8.76
C PHE A 281 17.69 19.13 9.54
N ALA A 282 17.86 18.21 10.49
CA ALA A 282 19.03 18.14 11.34
C ALA A 282 20.33 17.90 10.55
N ALA A 283 20.28 17.02 9.55
CA ALA A 283 21.43 16.77 8.68
C ALA A 283 21.83 18.04 7.90
N ARG A 284 20.87 18.75 7.33
CA ARG A 284 21.10 20.02 6.62
C ARG A 284 21.64 21.10 7.56
N ARG A 285 21.03 21.26 8.73
CA ARG A 285 21.38 22.28 9.73
C ARG A 285 22.80 22.10 10.28
N LEU A 286 23.21 20.84 10.49
CA LEU A 286 24.51 20.50 11.06
C LEU A 286 25.60 20.27 10.01
N GLY A 287 25.25 20.14 8.73
CA GLY A 287 26.21 19.79 7.67
C GLY A 287 26.84 18.41 7.89
N ARG A 288 26.13 17.47 8.54
CA ARG A 288 26.64 16.15 8.92
C ARG A 288 25.58 15.08 8.73
N ALA A 289 26.01 13.86 8.51
CA ALA A 289 25.10 12.72 8.49
C ALA A 289 24.41 12.53 9.85
N VAL A 290 23.07 12.36 9.83
CA VAL A 290 22.22 12.17 11.01
C VAL A 290 21.37 10.93 10.84
N LYS A 291 21.33 10.07 11.87
CA LYS A 291 20.62 8.79 11.85
C LYS A 291 19.70 8.67 13.06
N TRP A 292 18.51 8.15 12.82
CA TRP A 292 17.58 7.70 13.85
C TRP A 292 17.10 6.28 13.57
N THR A 293 16.99 5.45 14.59
CA THR A 293 16.44 4.10 14.55
C THR A 293 15.48 3.92 15.71
N SER A 294 14.23 3.63 15.39
CA SER A 294 13.19 3.34 16.37
C SER A 294 13.48 2.03 17.11
N ASP A 295 13.21 1.99 18.41
CA ASP A 295 13.03 0.73 19.10
C ASP A 295 11.59 0.18 18.93
N ARG A 296 11.32 -1.02 19.44
CA ARG A 296 9.99 -1.64 19.28
C ARG A 296 8.89 -0.92 20.08
N MET A 297 9.18 -0.41 21.25
CA MET A 297 8.21 0.31 22.06
C MET A 297 7.85 1.66 21.43
N GLU A 298 8.85 2.35 20.93
CA GLU A 298 8.70 3.59 20.18
C GLU A 298 7.91 3.37 18.89
N ASP A 299 8.20 2.30 18.16
CA ASP A 299 7.47 1.92 16.95
C ASP A 299 5.99 1.61 17.22
N LEU A 300 5.69 0.91 18.33
CA LEU A 300 4.32 0.62 18.73
C LEU A 300 3.54 1.87 19.15
N ALA A 301 4.21 2.86 19.76
CA ALA A 301 3.58 4.07 20.25
C ALA A 301 3.40 5.15 19.16
N ALA A 302 4.31 5.24 18.17
CA ALA A 302 4.40 6.37 17.27
C ALA A 302 4.18 6.04 15.77
N THR A 303 4.22 4.77 15.38
CA THR A 303 3.88 4.37 14.00
C THR A 303 2.37 4.43 13.79
N SER A 304 1.93 4.82 12.60
CA SER A 304 0.52 4.83 12.24
C SER A 304 -0.12 3.45 12.41
N GLN A 305 -1.34 3.46 12.91
CA GLN A 305 -2.12 2.27 13.21
C GLN A 305 -3.29 2.16 12.21
N GLY A 306 -3.92 1.00 12.12
CA GLY A 306 -5.09 0.79 11.27
C GLY A 306 -6.30 0.29 12.05
N PHE A 307 -7.45 0.30 11.39
CA PHE A 307 -8.76 -0.05 11.93
C PHE A 307 -9.25 0.98 12.98
N ASP A 308 -9.82 0.53 14.12
CA ASP A 308 -10.48 1.37 15.13
C ASP A 308 -11.77 2.01 14.58
N GLN A 309 -12.73 1.14 14.24
CA GLN A 309 -13.96 1.54 13.57
C GLN A 309 -15.17 0.98 14.29
N ILE A 310 -16.24 1.79 14.33
CA ILE A 310 -17.57 1.38 14.78
C ILE A 310 -18.47 1.42 13.55
N VAL A 311 -19.17 0.30 13.29
CA VAL A 311 -20.06 0.16 12.14
C VAL A 311 -21.41 -0.34 12.61
N ASP A 312 -22.43 0.50 12.49
CA ASP A 312 -23.83 0.10 12.61
C ASP A 312 -24.35 -0.23 11.22
N ALA A 313 -24.72 -1.48 10.97
CA ALA A 313 -25.12 -1.91 9.64
C ALA A 313 -26.41 -2.74 9.66
N GLU A 314 -27.24 -2.59 8.62
CA GLU A 314 -28.52 -3.27 8.42
C GLU A 314 -28.62 -3.77 6.98
N LEU A 315 -28.84 -5.09 6.83
CA LEU A 315 -29.11 -5.76 5.57
C LEU A 315 -30.58 -6.18 5.51
N ALA A 316 -31.25 -5.85 4.41
CA ALA A 316 -32.65 -6.19 4.15
C ALA A 316 -32.77 -7.13 2.95
N LEU A 317 -33.63 -8.13 3.07
CA LEU A 317 -33.90 -9.14 2.04
C LEU A 317 -35.41 -9.31 1.81
N ASP A 318 -35.77 -9.74 0.60
CA ASP A 318 -37.12 -10.22 0.33
C ASP A 318 -37.37 -11.63 0.91
N ALA A 319 -38.58 -12.16 0.74
CA ALA A 319 -38.95 -13.48 1.24
C ALA A 319 -38.18 -14.63 0.58
N GLU A 320 -37.74 -14.43 -0.65
CA GLU A 320 -36.96 -15.39 -1.43
C GLU A 320 -35.48 -15.38 -1.02
N GLY A 321 -35.03 -14.33 -0.30
CA GLY A 321 -33.65 -14.15 0.16
C GLY A 321 -32.78 -13.34 -0.82
N ASN A 322 -33.38 -12.51 -1.67
CA ASN A 322 -32.61 -11.55 -2.45
C ASN A 322 -32.32 -10.30 -1.57
N ALA A 323 -31.07 -9.86 -1.55
CA ALA A 323 -30.66 -8.66 -0.83
C ALA A 323 -31.19 -7.41 -1.56
N VAL A 324 -32.10 -6.70 -0.92
CA VAL A 324 -32.78 -5.52 -1.51
C VAL A 324 -32.18 -4.20 -1.06
N ALA A 325 -31.60 -4.14 0.15
CA ALA A 325 -30.94 -2.92 0.64
C ALA A 325 -29.85 -3.23 1.67
N LEU A 326 -28.83 -2.35 1.70
CA LEU A 326 -27.82 -2.28 2.75
C LEU A 326 -27.71 -0.85 3.23
N LYS A 327 -27.80 -0.62 4.54
CA LYS A 327 -27.57 0.67 5.19
C LYS A 327 -26.45 0.53 6.21
N ALA A 328 -25.58 1.54 6.29
CA ALA A 328 -24.52 1.56 7.29
C ALA A 328 -24.16 2.98 7.74
N GLU A 329 -23.86 3.10 9.03
CA GLU A 329 -23.24 4.27 9.65
C GLU A 329 -21.85 3.86 10.17
N VAL A 330 -20.80 4.56 9.73
CA VAL A 330 -19.41 4.24 10.06
C VAL A 330 -18.78 5.41 10.81
N ILE A 331 -18.22 5.15 11.97
CA ILE A 331 -17.33 6.07 12.67
C ILE A 331 -15.94 5.44 12.68
N GLY A 332 -14.99 6.12 12.04
CA GLY A 332 -13.58 5.75 12.09
C GLY A 332 -12.81 6.69 13.01
N ASP A 333 -12.11 6.13 13.98
CA ASP A 333 -11.16 6.87 14.79
C ASP A 333 -9.87 7.08 13.98
N VAL A 334 -9.58 8.34 13.65
CA VAL A 334 -8.41 8.66 12.82
C VAL A 334 -7.18 9.05 13.65
N GLY A 335 -7.31 9.04 14.98
CA GLY A 335 -6.26 9.52 15.88
C GLY A 335 -6.11 11.03 15.84
N ALA A 336 -4.98 11.53 16.31
CA ALA A 336 -4.78 12.96 16.51
C ALA A 336 -4.57 13.75 15.21
N TYR A 337 -4.10 13.12 14.15
CA TYR A 337 -3.70 13.80 12.91
C TYR A 337 -4.14 13.08 11.66
N SER A 338 -4.35 13.86 10.59
CA SER A 338 -4.56 13.38 9.23
C SER A 338 -3.22 13.08 8.57
N ILE A 339 -2.90 11.80 8.45
CA ILE A 339 -1.57 11.34 7.99
C ILE A 339 -1.31 11.62 6.51
N TYR A 340 -0.09 12.05 6.16
CA TYR A 340 0.32 12.31 4.77
C TYR A 340 0.83 11.04 4.08
N PRO A 341 0.46 10.77 2.81
CA PRO A 341 -0.44 11.57 1.94
C PRO A 341 -1.91 11.12 2.03
N TRP A 342 -2.24 10.08 2.79
CA TRP A 342 -3.47 9.31 2.69
C TRP A 342 -4.70 10.00 3.23
N THR A 343 -4.52 11.01 4.05
CA THR A 343 -5.60 11.77 4.72
C THR A 343 -6.34 10.98 5.81
N ALA A 344 -7.10 11.66 6.62
CA ALA A 344 -7.99 11.06 7.63
C ALA A 344 -9.13 10.22 7.02
N VAL A 345 -9.29 10.23 5.69
CA VAL A 345 -10.39 9.53 5.02
C VAL A 345 -10.03 8.09 4.62
N ILE A 346 -8.74 7.73 4.56
CA ILE A 346 -8.31 6.47 3.92
C ILE A 346 -8.98 5.24 4.52
N GLU A 347 -8.97 5.08 5.82
CA GLU A 347 -9.56 3.91 6.50
C GLU A 347 -11.10 3.95 6.51
N PRO A 348 -11.76 4.98 7.09
CA PRO A 348 -13.21 4.95 7.29
C PRO A 348 -13.98 4.99 5.96
N VAL A 349 -13.49 5.74 4.96
CA VAL A 349 -14.17 5.81 3.65
C VAL A 349 -14.01 4.52 2.86
N GLN A 350 -12.89 3.81 3.00
CA GLN A 350 -12.73 2.48 2.39
C GLN A 350 -13.71 1.46 2.99
N VAL A 351 -13.98 1.51 4.31
CA VAL A 351 -15.02 0.65 4.91
C VAL A 351 -16.34 0.82 4.19
N VAL A 352 -16.87 2.03 4.18
CA VAL A 352 -18.20 2.29 3.60
C VAL A 352 -18.24 2.07 2.09
N SER A 353 -17.12 2.28 1.39
CA SER A 353 -17.06 2.08 -0.06
C SER A 353 -17.14 0.61 -0.48
N PHE A 354 -16.65 -0.31 0.35
CA PHE A 354 -16.57 -1.74 0.02
C PHE A 354 -17.68 -2.59 0.66
N LEU A 355 -18.53 -2.04 1.53
CA LEU A 355 -19.61 -2.77 2.19
C LEU A 355 -20.53 -3.57 1.27
N PRO A 356 -20.95 -3.10 0.05
CA PRO A 356 -21.76 -3.94 -0.83
C PRO A 356 -21.06 -5.22 -1.28
N GLY A 357 -19.71 -5.26 -1.24
CA GLY A 357 -18.92 -6.45 -1.52
C GLY A 357 -19.18 -7.08 -2.89
N PRO A 358 -19.27 -8.43 -2.98
CA PRO A 358 -19.54 -9.16 -4.21
C PRO A 358 -21.02 -9.25 -4.57
N TYR A 359 -21.92 -8.54 -3.84
CA TYR A 359 -23.36 -8.75 -3.92
C TYR A 359 -24.10 -7.70 -4.72
N LYS A 360 -25.17 -8.15 -5.40
CA LYS A 360 -26.13 -7.30 -6.11
C LYS A 360 -27.12 -6.68 -5.12
N ILE A 361 -26.78 -5.48 -4.64
CA ILE A 361 -27.63 -4.74 -3.70
C ILE A 361 -28.07 -3.44 -4.39
N ALA A 362 -29.34 -3.38 -4.77
CA ALA A 362 -29.88 -2.26 -5.57
C ALA A 362 -29.98 -0.95 -4.79
N ASN A 363 -30.24 -1.02 -3.48
CA ASN A 363 -30.40 0.15 -2.64
C ASN A 363 -29.30 0.20 -1.57
N TYR A 364 -28.46 1.22 -1.63
CA TYR A 364 -27.35 1.38 -0.71
C TYR A 364 -27.34 2.77 -0.08
N LEU A 365 -27.17 2.84 1.24
CA LEU A 365 -26.96 4.07 1.99
C LEU A 365 -25.82 3.85 2.98
N GLY A 366 -24.67 4.42 2.69
CA GLY A 366 -23.50 4.40 3.56
C GLY A 366 -23.11 5.79 3.99
N ARG A 367 -23.03 6.05 5.30
CA ARG A 367 -22.53 7.29 5.88
C ARG A 367 -21.27 7.02 6.67
N VAL A 368 -20.33 7.95 6.60
CA VAL A 368 -19.06 7.83 7.31
C VAL A 368 -18.61 9.16 7.91
N ARG A 369 -18.03 9.07 9.09
CA ARG A 369 -17.31 10.16 9.77
C ARG A 369 -15.94 9.65 10.20
N GLY A 370 -14.89 10.42 9.87
CA GLY A 370 -13.55 10.22 10.43
C GLY A 370 -13.34 11.20 11.56
N VAL A 371 -13.10 10.71 12.76
CA VAL A 371 -13.13 11.49 13.99
C VAL A 371 -11.76 11.50 14.66
N ALA A 372 -11.25 12.70 14.97
CA ALA A 372 -10.00 12.87 15.69
C ALA A 372 -10.16 12.50 17.17
N THR A 373 -9.15 11.80 17.72
CA THR A 373 -9.05 11.41 19.13
C THR A 373 -7.61 11.57 19.63
N SER A 374 -7.43 11.58 20.95
CA SER A 374 -6.11 11.70 21.60
C SER A 374 -5.30 10.39 21.53
N LYS A 375 -5.19 9.81 20.31
CA LYS A 375 -4.46 8.58 20.02
C LYS A 375 -3.49 8.80 18.86
N PRO A 376 -2.49 7.90 18.65
CA PRO A 376 -1.65 7.96 17.47
C PRO A 376 -2.47 7.98 16.18
N PRO A 377 -2.00 8.64 15.09
CA PRO A 377 -2.73 8.69 13.84
C PRO A 377 -3.02 7.31 13.26
N THR A 378 -4.19 7.13 12.62
CA THR A 378 -4.44 5.97 11.77
C THR A 378 -3.97 6.25 10.34
N GLY A 379 -3.47 5.19 9.71
CA GLY A 379 -3.02 5.21 8.33
C GLY A 379 -3.28 3.87 7.66
N PRO A 380 -2.73 3.65 6.46
CA PRO A 380 -2.90 2.38 5.77
C PRO A 380 -2.36 1.22 6.61
N TYR A 381 -3.19 0.22 6.83
CA TYR A 381 -2.75 -1.10 7.27
C TYR A 381 -3.37 -2.15 6.35
N ARG A 382 -2.60 -3.16 5.97
CA ARG A 382 -2.91 -4.23 5.00
C ARG A 382 -4.40 -4.52 4.87
N GLY A 383 -5.01 -4.17 3.71
CA GLY A 383 -6.45 -4.24 3.45
C GLY A 383 -7.18 -2.88 3.55
N VAL A 384 -6.75 -1.95 4.41
CA VAL A 384 -7.23 -0.55 4.48
C VAL A 384 -8.76 -0.44 4.49
N GLY A 385 -9.39 -0.75 5.62
CA GLY A 385 -10.85 -0.71 5.79
C GLY A 385 -11.62 -1.85 5.12
N ARG A 386 -11.09 -2.48 4.05
CA ARG A 386 -11.77 -3.59 3.35
C ARG A 386 -11.95 -4.84 4.20
N PRO A 387 -11.02 -5.24 5.08
CA PRO A 387 -11.27 -6.35 6.00
C PRO A 387 -12.46 -6.09 6.92
N THR A 388 -12.64 -4.84 7.37
CA THR A 388 -13.80 -4.41 8.16
C THR A 388 -15.09 -4.55 7.34
N SER A 389 -15.12 -4.02 6.11
CA SER A 389 -16.32 -4.11 5.25
C SER A 389 -16.67 -5.57 4.92
N THR A 390 -15.68 -6.39 4.58
CA THR A 390 -15.88 -7.82 4.32
C THR A 390 -16.46 -8.52 5.54
N PHE A 391 -15.89 -8.33 6.72
CA PHE A 391 -16.40 -8.94 7.96
C PHE A 391 -17.86 -8.55 8.22
N VAL A 392 -18.18 -7.25 8.13
CA VAL A 392 -19.53 -6.72 8.37
C VAL A 392 -20.54 -7.36 7.41
N THR A 393 -20.25 -7.31 6.11
CA THR A 393 -21.17 -7.81 5.08
C THR A 393 -21.34 -9.33 5.16
N GLU A 394 -20.24 -10.07 5.31
CA GLU A 394 -20.26 -11.52 5.38
C GLU A 394 -20.96 -12.01 6.66
N ARG A 395 -20.81 -11.28 7.78
CA ARG A 395 -21.52 -11.59 9.02
C ARG A 395 -23.02 -11.30 8.89
N LEU A 396 -23.42 -10.21 8.25
CA LEU A 396 -24.83 -9.93 7.97
C LEU A 396 -25.44 -10.99 7.04
N MET A 397 -24.68 -11.50 6.05
CA MET A 397 -25.12 -12.62 5.20
C MET A 397 -25.34 -13.91 5.99
N ASP A 398 -24.48 -14.22 6.97
CA ASP A 398 -24.67 -15.36 7.86
C ASP A 398 -25.91 -15.21 8.74
N MET A 399 -26.12 -14.04 9.32
CA MET A 399 -27.30 -13.74 10.13
C MET A 399 -28.59 -13.84 9.30
N ALA A 400 -28.57 -13.35 8.07
CA ALA A 400 -29.68 -13.45 7.14
C ALA A 400 -29.97 -14.91 6.76
N ALA A 401 -28.94 -15.70 6.48
CA ALA A 401 -29.09 -17.13 6.20
C ALA A 401 -29.74 -17.89 7.37
N GLN A 402 -29.28 -17.61 8.58
CA GLN A 402 -29.86 -18.17 9.81
C GLN A 402 -31.34 -17.76 9.98
N ARG A 403 -31.66 -16.48 9.78
CA ARG A 403 -33.01 -15.94 9.91
C ARG A 403 -33.99 -16.55 8.90
N LEU A 404 -33.49 -16.83 7.69
CA LEU A 404 -34.26 -17.46 6.60
C LEU A 404 -34.30 -19.00 6.67
N GLY A 405 -33.53 -19.63 7.55
CA GLY A 405 -33.33 -21.08 7.56
C GLY A 405 -32.67 -21.62 6.29
N LYS A 406 -31.84 -20.78 5.62
CA LYS A 406 -31.13 -21.12 4.38
C LYS A 406 -29.67 -21.47 4.65
N ASP A 407 -29.10 -22.27 3.75
CA ASP A 407 -27.67 -22.53 3.76
C ASP A 407 -26.87 -21.22 3.46
N PRO A 408 -25.81 -20.90 4.23
CA PRO A 408 -25.03 -19.67 4.04
C PRO A 408 -24.36 -19.54 2.67
N VAL A 409 -23.90 -20.66 2.08
CA VAL A 409 -23.31 -20.68 0.74
C VAL A 409 -24.39 -20.45 -0.32
N ALA A 410 -25.51 -21.12 -0.20
CA ALA A 410 -26.63 -20.97 -1.13
C ALA A 410 -27.17 -19.53 -1.15
N LEU A 411 -27.25 -18.85 0.01
CA LEU A 411 -27.68 -17.46 0.09
C LEU A 411 -26.67 -16.51 -0.60
N ARG A 412 -25.37 -16.76 -0.42
CA ARG A 412 -24.30 -15.98 -1.10
C ARG A 412 -24.37 -16.14 -2.61
N LEU A 413 -24.40 -17.38 -3.12
CA LEU A 413 -24.48 -17.65 -4.56
C LEU A 413 -25.70 -17.01 -5.22
N ARG A 414 -26.84 -16.94 -4.51
CA ARG A 414 -28.05 -16.29 -4.98
C ARG A 414 -27.87 -14.78 -5.20
N ASN A 415 -27.11 -14.14 -4.34
CA ASN A 415 -26.94 -12.68 -4.31
C ASN A 415 -25.69 -12.18 -5.02
N MET A 416 -24.74 -13.08 -5.34
CA MET A 416 -23.48 -12.69 -6.01
C MET A 416 -23.74 -12.18 -7.43
N ILE A 417 -22.87 -11.25 -7.83
CA ILE A 417 -22.73 -10.81 -9.22
C ILE A 417 -22.27 -12.01 -10.04
N GLN A 418 -22.97 -12.32 -11.13
CA GLN A 418 -22.71 -13.49 -11.96
C GLN A 418 -21.68 -13.19 -13.08
N PRO A 419 -20.97 -14.19 -13.63
CA PRO A 419 -19.94 -13.99 -14.65
C PRO A 419 -20.37 -13.14 -15.87
N GLY A 420 -21.64 -13.22 -16.27
CA GLY A 420 -22.16 -12.43 -17.41
C GLY A 420 -22.59 -10.99 -17.08
N GLU A 421 -22.44 -10.55 -15.83
CA GLU A 421 -22.92 -9.24 -15.35
C GLU A 421 -21.78 -8.22 -15.19
N PHE A 422 -20.55 -8.56 -15.57
CA PHE A 422 -19.40 -7.65 -15.52
C PHE A 422 -19.26 -6.83 -16.81
N PRO A 423 -18.72 -5.57 -16.74
CA PRO A 423 -18.36 -4.84 -15.53
C PRO A 423 -19.60 -4.43 -14.73
N HIS A 424 -19.55 -4.58 -13.41
CA HIS A 424 -20.65 -4.28 -12.50
C HIS A 424 -20.34 -3.11 -11.57
N ARG A 425 -21.25 -2.14 -11.50
CA ARG A 425 -21.14 -1.01 -10.55
C ARG A 425 -21.95 -1.29 -9.30
N ILE A 426 -21.30 -1.43 -8.16
CA ILE A 426 -21.96 -1.59 -6.86
C ILE A 426 -22.49 -0.26 -6.32
N GLY A 427 -23.35 -0.32 -5.30
CA GLY A 427 -24.07 0.84 -4.75
C GLY A 427 -23.19 1.99 -4.23
N SER A 428 -21.95 1.75 -3.88
CA SER A 428 -20.97 2.78 -3.52
C SER A 428 -20.32 3.47 -4.72
N GLY A 429 -20.52 2.94 -5.93
CA GLY A 429 -19.93 3.46 -7.16
C GLY A 429 -18.65 2.78 -7.62
N ILE A 430 -18.10 1.84 -6.85
CA ILE A 430 -16.98 1.00 -7.29
C ILE A 430 -17.43 0.12 -8.46
N ILE A 431 -16.54 -0.09 -9.41
CA ILE A 431 -16.78 -0.95 -10.57
C ILE A 431 -15.88 -2.18 -10.43
N TRP A 432 -16.51 -3.35 -10.36
CA TRP A 432 -15.81 -4.61 -10.56
C TRP A 432 -15.71 -4.87 -12.07
N ASP A 433 -14.48 -4.97 -12.58
CA ASP A 433 -14.20 -5.12 -14.01
C ASP A 433 -14.51 -6.53 -14.53
N GLN A 434 -13.92 -7.52 -13.87
CA GLN A 434 -14.15 -8.94 -14.09
C GLN A 434 -13.70 -9.70 -12.85
N CYS A 435 -14.59 -10.48 -12.25
CA CYS A 435 -14.36 -11.15 -10.98
C CYS A 435 -14.90 -12.58 -11.03
N ALA A 436 -14.18 -13.51 -10.37
CA ALA A 436 -14.53 -14.93 -10.28
C ALA A 436 -15.22 -15.25 -8.95
N PHE A 437 -16.25 -14.50 -8.54
CA PHE A 437 -16.90 -14.65 -7.23
C PHE A 437 -17.50 -16.04 -7.03
N THR A 438 -18.33 -16.47 -7.97
CA THR A 438 -19.02 -17.75 -7.89
C THR A 438 -18.07 -18.92 -8.07
N GLU A 439 -17.10 -18.78 -8.96
CA GLU A 439 -16.07 -19.79 -9.23
C GLU A 439 -15.18 -20.03 -8.01
N CYS A 440 -14.71 -18.95 -7.36
CA CYS A 440 -13.91 -19.06 -6.13
C CYS A 440 -14.71 -19.73 -5.00
N LEU A 441 -15.98 -19.33 -4.79
CA LEU A 441 -16.80 -19.94 -3.75
C LEU A 441 -17.08 -21.42 -4.02
N ASN A 442 -17.41 -21.78 -5.26
CA ASN A 442 -17.63 -23.17 -5.65
C ASN A 442 -16.36 -24.02 -5.49
N ALA A 443 -15.20 -23.53 -5.93
CA ALA A 443 -13.92 -24.21 -5.79
C ALA A 443 -13.53 -24.42 -4.31
N ALA A 444 -13.76 -23.42 -3.45
CA ALA A 444 -13.53 -23.53 -2.02
C ALA A 444 -14.47 -24.58 -1.38
N CYS A 445 -15.74 -24.60 -1.76
CA CYS A 445 -16.72 -25.58 -1.29
C CYS A 445 -16.38 -27.00 -1.72
N GLU A 446 -15.97 -27.19 -2.96
CA GLU A 446 -15.49 -28.49 -3.48
C GLU A 446 -14.25 -28.95 -2.68
N LYS A 447 -13.26 -28.08 -2.53
CA LYS A 447 -12.00 -28.39 -1.83
C LYS A 447 -12.18 -28.80 -0.39
N VAL A 448 -13.15 -28.19 0.32
CA VAL A 448 -13.42 -28.49 1.74
C VAL A 448 -14.41 -29.65 1.92
N ASP A 449 -15.05 -30.11 0.83
CA ASP A 449 -16.18 -31.05 0.85
C ASP A 449 -17.33 -30.51 1.70
N TYR A 450 -17.84 -29.34 1.28
CA TYR A 450 -18.75 -28.53 2.08
C TYR A 450 -20.01 -29.28 2.54
N GLN A 451 -20.62 -30.15 1.71
CA GLN A 451 -21.84 -30.87 2.06
C GLN A 451 -21.59 -31.86 3.20
N ASN A 452 -20.51 -32.64 3.12
CA ASN A 452 -20.13 -33.55 4.19
C ASN A 452 -19.70 -32.80 5.46
N LEU A 453 -19.07 -31.65 5.29
CA LEU A 453 -18.69 -30.78 6.41
C LEU A 453 -19.92 -30.25 7.17
N ARG A 454 -20.99 -29.89 6.46
CA ARG A 454 -22.27 -29.48 7.08
C ARG A 454 -22.94 -30.65 7.84
N ALA A 455 -22.93 -31.86 7.30
CA ALA A 455 -23.39 -33.05 8.00
C ALA A 455 -22.60 -33.30 9.30
N ARG A 456 -21.24 -33.25 9.20
CA ARG A 456 -20.36 -33.37 10.35
C ARG A 456 -20.60 -32.27 11.41
N GLN A 457 -20.92 -31.04 10.99
CA GLN A 457 -21.27 -29.96 11.91
C GLN A 457 -22.57 -30.28 12.67
N ALA A 458 -23.58 -30.81 11.99
CA ALA A 458 -24.83 -31.17 12.63
C ALA A 458 -24.61 -32.30 13.66
N GLU A 459 -23.84 -33.33 13.34
CA GLU A 459 -23.47 -34.43 14.26
C GLU A 459 -22.67 -33.90 15.47
N ALA A 460 -21.70 -33.05 15.25
CA ALA A 460 -20.88 -32.45 16.31
C ALA A 460 -21.74 -31.64 17.28
N ARG A 461 -22.67 -30.82 16.76
CA ARG A 461 -23.60 -30.02 17.58
C ARG A 461 -24.57 -30.90 18.37
N ALA A 462 -25.09 -31.98 17.77
CA ALA A 462 -25.95 -32.97 18.46
C ALA A 462 -25.18 -33.66 19.60
N ALA A 463 -23.86 -33.81 19.49
CA ALA A 463 -22.98 -34.34 20.52
C ALA A 463 -22.49 -33.26 21.52
N GLY A 464 -23.02 -32.02 21.49
CA GLY A 464 -22.65 -30.94 22.39
C GLY A 464 -21.31 -30.26 22.08
N ARG A 465 -20.70 -30.56 20.94
CA ARG A 465 -19.43 -29.95 20.51
C ARG A 465 -19.68 -28.61 19.80
N TRP A 466 -18.81 -27.65 20.03
CA TRP A 466 -18.89 -26.33 19.41
C TRP A 466 -18.07 -26.29 18.12
N PHE A 467 -18.72 -26.74 17.05
CA PHE A 467 -18.10 -26.85 15.73
C PHE A 467 -18.63 -25.77 14.80
N GLY A 468 -17.73 -24.93 14.28
CA GLY A 468 -18.02 -23.77 13.44
C GLY A 468 -17.50 -23.92 12.02
N ILE A 469 -18.28 -23.43 11.05
CA ILE A 469 -17.89 -23.26 9.66
C ILE A 469 -18.14 -21.80 9.29
N GLY A 470 -17.09 -21.04 8.97
CA GLY A 470 -17.18 -19.67 8.49
C GLY A 470 -16.90 -19.61 7.00
N VAL A 471 -17.65 -18.76 6.29
CA VAL A 471 -17.48 -18.52 4.85
C VAL A 471 -17.37 -17.02 4.64
N ALA A 472 -16.37 -16.57 3.87
CA ALA A 472 -16.21 -15.17 3.49
C ALA A 472 -15.79 -15.05 2.03
N CYS A 473 -16.43 -14.11 1.30
CA CYS A 473 -16.14 -13.83 -0.09
C CYS A 473 -15.83 -12.34 -0.24
N TYR A 474 -14.81 -12.00 -1.02
CA TYR A 474 -14.44 -10.61 -1.22
C TYR A 474 -13.78 -10.35 -2.57
N ALA A 475 -13.72 -9.07 -2.92
CA ALA A 475 -12.86 -8.56 -3.96
C ALA A 475 -11.90 -7.51 -3.39
N GLU A 476 -10.67 -7.56 -3.87
CA GLU A 476 -9.63 -6.57 -3.65
C GLU A 476 -9.42 -5.78 -4.93
N LEU A 477 -9.52 -4.46 -4.84
CA LEU A 477 -9.20 -3.57 -5.95
C LEU A 477 -7.68 -3.42 -6.02
N THR A 478 -7.07 -3.96 -7.07
CA THR A 478 -5.63 -3.98 -7.27
C THR A 478 -5.23 -3.01 -8.38
N GLY A 479 -4.07 -2.38 -8.27
CA GLY A 479 -3.55 -1.51 -9.31
C GLY A 479 -4.55 -0.43 -9.73
N ILE A 480 -5.07 0.34 -8.77
CA ILE A 480 -6.05 1.40 -8.98
C ILE A 480 -5.53 2.38 -10.03
N GLY A 481 -6.27 2.57 -11.14
CA GLY A 481 -5.92 3.47 -12.24
C GLY A 481 -6.24 4.93 -11.94
N SER A 482 -5.91 5.83 -12.88
CA SER A 482 -6.02 7.29 -12.72
C SER A 482 -7.45 7.80 -12.52
N ARG A 483 -8.47 7.02 -12.90
CA ARG A 483 -9.90 7.36 -12.75
C ARG A 483 -10.46 7.06 -11.38
N ILE A 484 -9.76 6.28 -10.57
CA ILE A 484 -10.17 5.92 -9.20
C ILE A 484 -9.09 6.39 -8.25
N SER A 485 -9.45 7.27 -7.30
CA SER A 485 -8.53 7.70 -6.25
C SER A 485 -8.43 6.65 -5.14
N VAL A 486 -7.22 6.39 -4.65
CA VAL A 486 -6.97 5.54 -3.47
C VAL A 486 -7.69 6.09 -2.24
N ALA A 487 -7.69 7.41 -2.08
CA ALA A 487 -8.50 8.11 -1.09
C ALA A 487 -9.33 9.19 -1.79
N PRO A 488 -10.65 9.27 -1.57
CA PRO A 488 -11.51 10.24 -2.24
C PRO A 488 -11.01 11.67 -2.08
N GLY A 489 -10.93 12.39 -3.19
CA GLY A 489 -10.49 13.79 -3.21
C GLY A 489 -8.99 14.03 -3.02
N MET A 490 -8.18 13.00 -2.82
CA MET A 490 -6.73 13.13 -2.71
C MET A 490 -6.13 13.71 -4.01
N PRO A 491 -5.28 14.75 -3.94
CA PRO A 491 -4.76 15.41 -5.14
C PRO A 491 -3.63 14.64 -5.83
N ILE A 492 -2.97 13.71 -5.12
CA ILE A 492 -1.84 12.94 -5.64
C ILE A 492 -2.34 11.86 -6.60
N ASN A 493 -1.77 11.80 -7.80
CA ASN A 493 -2.04 10.72 -8.75
C ASN A 493 -1.32 9.43 -8.31
N THR A 494 -2.09 8.44 -7.90
CA THR A 494 -1.60 7.11 -7.50
C THR A 494 -1.87 6.03 -8.54
N GLY A 495 -2.50 6.38 -9.65
CA GLY A 495 -3.01 5.46 -10.65
C GLY A 495 -2.06 5.11 -11.77
N THR A 496 -0.84 5.65 -11.77
CA THR A 496 0.16 5.40 -12.81
C THR A 496 1.50 4.97 -12.23
N GLU A 497 2.29 4.20 -12.99
CA GLU A 497 3.66 3.86 -12.63
C GLU A 497 4.55 3.84 -13.88
N THR A 498 5.83 4.12 -13.68
CA THR A 498 6.82 4.24 -14.76
C THR A 498 7.91 3.18 -14.62
N ALA A 499 8.28 2.61 -15.75
CA ALA A 499 9.44 1.73 -15.89
C ALA A 499 10.42 2.29 -16.94
N LYS A 500 11.72 2.22 -16.62
CA LYS A 500 12.80 2.52 -17.56
C LYS A 500 13.65 1.27 -17.77
N ILE A 501 13.70 0.77 -19.00
CA ILE A 501 14.50 -0.41 -19.38
C ILE A 501 15.59 0.04 -20.33
N THR A 502 16.82 -0.41 -20.07
CA THR A 502 18.01 -0.05 -20.85
C THR A 502 18.88 -1.30 -21.04
N VAL A 503 19.26 -1.59 -22.28
CA VAL A 503 20.32 -2.53 -22.60
C VAL A 503 21.59 -1.70 -22.76
N VAL A 504 22.52 -1.80 -21.80
CA VAL A 504 23.77 -1.02 -21.82
C VAL A 504 24.80 -1.61 -22.78
N SER A 505 25.86 -0.86 -23.09
CA SER A 505 26.90 -1.25 -24.07
C SER A 505 27.55 -2.61 -23.84
N THR A 506 27.51 -3.13 -22.62
CA THR A 506 27.99 -4.48 -22.27
C THR A 506 26.98 -5.58 -22.56
N GLY A 507 25.76 -5.23 -22.97
CA GLY A 507 24.64 -6.16 -23.17
C GLY A 507 23.87 -6.53 -21.90
N ALA A 508 24.25 -5.98 -20.76
CA ALA A 508 23.47 -6.13 -19.52
C ALA A 508 22.18 -5.32 -19.59
N VAL A 509 21.13 -5.82 -18.96
CA VAL A 509 19.82 -5.17 -18.90
C VAL A 509 19.61 -4.54 -17.53
N THR A 510 19.32 -3.26 -17.51
CA THR A 510 18.92 -2.53 -16.31
C THR A 510 17.45 -2.15 -16.43
N ALA A 511 16.67 -2.47 -15.40
CA ALA A 511 15.24 -2.14 -15.33
C ALA A 511 14.98 -1.35 -14.05
N ALA A 512 14.67 -0.06 -14.17
CA ALA A 512 14.37 0.84 -13.06
C ALA A 512 12.86 1.05 -12.92
N PHE A 513 12.39 1.02 -11.67
CA PHE A 513 10.99 1.11 -11.30
C PHE A 513 10.80 2.06 -10.13
N GLY A 514 9.68 2.75 -10.09
CA GLY A 514 9.30 3.63 -8.99
C GLY A 514 8.65 2.94 -7.79
N VAL A 515 8.59 1.61 -7.79
CA VAL A 515 8.08 0.80 -6.68
C VAL A 515 9.20 0.39 -5.72
N THR A 516 8.84 -0.12 -4.55
CA THR A 516 9.78 -0.51 -3.49
C THR A 516 9.50 -1.93 -3.03
N ALA A 517 10.53 -2.76 -2.93
CA ALA A 517 10.42 -4.09 -2.33
C ALA A 517 10.45 -4.00 -0.79
N MET A 518 9.61 -4.83 -0.16
CA MET A 518 9.53 -4.97 1.29
C MET A 518 9.50 -6.46 1.71
N GLY A 519 10.12 -7.32 0.88
CA GLY A 519 10.14 -8.77 1.09
C GLY A 519 9.12 -9.58 0.28
N GLN A 520 8.28 -8.91 -0.57
CA GLN A 520 7.26 -9.58 -1.36
C GLN A 520 7.77 -10.19 -2.70
N GLY A 521 9.08 -10.26 -2.95
CA GLY A 521 9.65 -10.88 -4.15
C GLY A 521 9.58 -10.02 -5.41
N LEU A 522 9.46 -8.72 -5.26
CA LEU A 522 9.21 -7.79 -6.36
C LEU A 522 10.39 -7.70 -7.34
N GLU A 523 11.62 -7.82 -6.86
CA GLU A 523 12.82 -7.85 -7.70
C GLU A 523 12.76 -9.00 -8.72
N THR A 524 12.44 -10.22 -8.25
CA THR A 524 12.30 -11.40 -9.10
C THR A 524 11.12 -11.28 -10.06
N THR A 525 9.94 -10.88 -9.58
CA THR A 525 8.74 -10.82 -10.43
C THR A 525 8.84 -9.78 -11.53
N LEU A 526 9.42 -8.62 -11.26
CA LEU A 526 9.67 -7.60 -12.29
C LEU A 526 10.74 -8.05 -13.29
N ALA A 527 11.78 -8.75 -12.83
CA ALA A 527 12.77 -9.36 -13.73
C ALA A 527 12.14 -10.42 -14.65
N GLN A 528 11.17 -11.22 -14.14
CA GLN A 528 10.42 -12.18 -14.96
C GLN A 528 9.61 -11.48 -16.06
N VAL A 529 8.89 -10.41 -15.73
CA VAL A 529 8.10 -9.63 -16.69
C VAL A 529 9.01 -9.04 -17.77
N VAL A 530 10.13 -8.43 -17.40
CA VAL A 530 11.09 -7.87 -18.35
C VAL A 530 11.68 -8.98 -19.24
N ALA A 531 12.11 -10.09 -18.65
CA ALA A 531 12.69 -11.22 -19.37
C ALA A 531 11.72 -11.80 -20.41
N GLU A 532 10.44 -11.98 -20.02
CA GLU A 532 9.38 -12.49 -20.89
C GLU A 532 9.20 -11.63 -22.14
N HIS A 533 9.09 -10.31 -21.96
CA HIS A 533 8.75 -9.40 -23.05
C HIS A 533 9.97 -8.92 -23.86
N LEU A 534 11.15 -8.88 -23.25
CA LEU A 534 12.39 -8.52 -23.94
C LEU A 534 13.01 -9.70 -24.69
N GLY A 535 12.80 -10.93 -24.21
CA GLY A 535 13.48 -12.14 -24.69
C GLY A 535 14.84 -12.37 -24.02
N GLY A 536 15.04 -11.83 -22.83
CA GLY A 536 16.25 -12.02 -22.01
C GLY A 536 16.10 -13.18 -21.02
N ARG A 537 17.11 -13.34 -20.14
CA ARG A 537 17.04 -14.28 -19.01
C ARG A 537 16.90 -13.52 -17.71
N VAL A 538 16.11 -14.02 -16.76
CA VAL A 538 15.88 -13.37 -15.44
C VAL A 538 17.18 -12.96 -14.77
N LYS A 539 18.18 -13.84 -14.76
CA LYS A 539 19.48 -13.59 -14.12
C LYS A 539 20.32 -12.47 -14.74
N ASP A 540 20.03 -12.06 -15.97
CA ASP A 540 20.77 -11.03 -16.72
C ASP A 540 20.13 -9.63 -16.53
N ILE A 541 19.01 -9.55 -15.78
CA ILE A 541 18.27 -8.33 -15.56
C ILE A 541 18.56 -7.81 -14.15
N ARG A 542 19.12 -6.60 -14.08
CA ARG A 542 19.29 -5.87 -12.84
C ARG A 542 18.10 -4.97 -12.60
N VAL A 543 17.33 -5.27 -11.56
CA VAL A 543 16.22 -4.41 -11.11
C VAL A 543 16.76 -3.33 -10.18
N ILE A 544 16.35 -2.09 -10.43
CA ILE A 544 16.60 -0.91 -9.60
C ILE A 544 15.25 -0.42 -9.13
N GLN A 545 15.07 -0.23 -7.82
CA GLN A 545 13.82 0.18 -7.18
C GLN A 545 14.09 0.99 -5.92
N GLY A 546 13.06 1.68 -5.41
CA GLY A 546 13.16 2.44 -4.17
C GLY A 546 14.09 3.66 -4.24
N ASP A 547 14.44 4.16 -5.42
CA ASP A 547 15.35 5.29 -5.59
C ASP A 547 14.66 6.41 -6.40
N SER A 548 14.38 7.53 -5.75
CA SER A 548 13.69 8.66 -6.37
C SER A 548 14.48 9.35 -7.49
N ALA A 549 15.79 9.13 -7.60
CA ALA A 549 16.59 9.65 -8.71
C ALA A 549 16.52 8.74 -9.95
N ALA A 550 16.30 7.42 -9.77
CA ALA A 550 16.21 6.48 -10.88
C ALA A 550 14.89 6.64 -11.67
N VAL A 551 13.77 6.89 -10.95
CA VAL A 551 12.44 7.16 -11.50
C VAL A 551 11.81 8.34 -10.76
N PRO A 552 12.05 9.58 -11.19
CA PRO A 552 11.70 10.79 -10.42
C PRO A 552 10.21 11.00 -10.13
N ASN A 553 9.33 10.53 -11.00
CA ASN A 553 7.88 10.74 -10.87
C ASN A 553 7.14 9.50 -10.33
N ALA A 554 7.82 8.72 -9.51
CA ALA A 554 7.28 7.50 -8.90
C ALA A 554 6.70 7.75 -7.51
N THR A 555 5.75 6.92 -7.10
CA THR A 555 5.08 7.07 -5.81
C THR A 555 5.37 5.93 -4.81
N GLY A 556 5.75 4.73 -5.26
CA GLY A 556 6.11 3.62 -4.39
C GLY A 556 5.14 2.43 -4.42
N SER A 557 5.25 1.55 -3.41
CA SER A 557 4.48 0.30 -3.29
C SER A 557 3.40 0.39 -2.21
N TYR A 558 2.14 0.36 -2.62
CA TYR A 558 0.93 0.37 -1.78
C TYR A 558 -0.28 -0.04 -2.62
N ALA A 559 -1.44 -0.25 -2.01
CA ALA A 559 -2.72 -0.51 -2.68
C ALA A 559 -2.64 -1.63 -3.76
N SER A 560 -1.84 -2.66 -3.53
CA SER A 560 -1.64 -3.83 -4.42
C SER A 560 -1.29 -3.45 -5.87
N ARG A 561 -0.58 -2.33 -6.07
CA ARG A 561 -0.35 -1.73 -7.40
C ARG A 561 0.91 -2.22 -8.12
N SER A 562 1.89 -2.77 -7.41
CA SER A 562 3.23 -3.02 -7.96
C SER A 562 3.22 -4.01 -9.13
N ALA A 563 2.51 -5.14 -9.02
CA ALA A 563 2.44 -6.12 -10.11
C ALA A 563 1.69 -5.55 -11.33
N VAL A 564 0.57 -4.85 -11.10
CA VAL A 564 -0.28 -4.33 -12.18
C VAL A 564 0.38 -3.14 -12.88
N LEU A 565 0.74 -2.10 -12.11
CA LEU A 565 1.22 -0.84 -12.70
C LEU A 565 2.68 -0.94 -13.14
N ALA A 566 3.58 -1.41 -12.27
CA ALA A 566 4.99 -1.55 -12.64
C ALA A 566 5.20 -2.68 -13.64
N GLY A 567 4.46 -3.80 -13.53
CA GLY A 567 4.46 -4.88 -14.51
C GLY A 567 3.93 -4.44 -15.88
N GLY A 568 2.84 -3.66 -15.91
CA GLY A 568 2.31 -3.07 -17.14
C GLY A 568 3.31 -2.11 -17.81
N ALA A 569 3.92 -1.20 -17.04
CA ALA A 569 4.95 -0.30 -17.53
C ALA A 569 6.19 -1.06 -18.05
N ALA A 570 6.61 -2.12 -17.33
CA ALA A 570 7.71 -3.01 -17.74
C ALA A 570 7.42 -3.69 -19.07
N THR A 571 6.20 -4.20 -19.24
CA THR A 571 5.74 -4.85 -20.50
C THR A 571 5.84 -3.89 -21.67
N LEU A 572 5.33 -2.67 -21.54
CA LEU A 572 5.38 -1.66 -22.60
C LEU A 572 6.82 -1.25 -22.94
N ALA A 573 7.65 -1.00 -21.94
CA ALA A 573 9.03 -0.59 -22.15
C ALA A 573 9.89 -1.72 -22.74
N ALA A 574 9.72 -2.97 -22.25
CA ALA A 574 10.45 -4.13 -22.76
C ALA A 574 10.11 -4.45 -24.22
N LYS A 575 8.82 -4.39 -24.60
CA LYS A 575 8.37 -4.57 -26.00
C LYS A 575 9.05 -3.54 -26.93
N GLU A 576 9.06 -2.25 -26.55
CA GLU A 576 9.69 -1.23 -27.39
C GLU A 576 11.22 -1.41 -27.51
N VAL A 577 11.91 -1.75 -26.40
CA VAL A 577 13.34 -2.06 -26.46
C VAL A 577 13.60 -3.25 -27.37
N LYS A 578 12.78 -4.31 -27.29
CA LYS A 578 12.85 -5.49 -28.17
C LYS A 578 12.70 -5.10 -29.64
N GLU A 579 11.76 -4.23 -29.99
CA GLU A 579 11.58 -3.74 -31.36
C GLU A 579 12.81 -2.97 -31.86
N LYS A 580 13.40 -2.08 -31.02
CA LYS A 580 14.66 -1.38 -31.33
C LYS A 580 15.81 -2.37 -31.57
N MET A 581 15.90 -3.41 -30.75
CA MET A 581 16.90 -4.47 -30.93
C MET A 581 16.72 -5.25 -32.22
N ILE A 582 15.48 -5.56 -32.58
CA ILE A 582 15.16 -6.23 -33.86
C ILE A 582 15.55 -5.35 -35.06
N ARG A 583 15.22 -4.05 -35.05
CA ARG A 583 15.61 -3.12 -36.13
C ARG A 583 17.14 -3.02 -36.26
N ALA A 584 17.86 -2.90 -35.18
CA ALA A 584 19.33 -2.86 -35.20
C ALA A 584 19.93 -4.19 -35.67
N ALA A 585 19.39 -5.34 -35.24
CA ALA A 585 19.86 -6.66 -35.65
C ALA A 585 19.50 -6.98 -37.13
N SER A 586 18.35 -6.55 -37.60
CA SER A 586 17.94 -6.64 -39.01
C SER A 586 18.98 -6.03 -39.95
N HIS A 587 19.46 -4.83 -39.58
CA HIS A 587 20.53 -4.17 -40.34
C HIS A 587 21.87 -4.92 -40.25
N LEU A 588 22.26 -5.38 -39.06
CA LEU A 588 23.54 -6.08 -38.85
C LEU A 588 23.60 -7.50 -39.43
N LEU A 589 22.46 -8.15 -39.48
CA LEU A 589 22.30 -9.51 -40.02
C LEU A 589 21.80 -9.54 -41.46
N GLU A 590 21.58 -8.38 -42.07
CA GLU A 590 21.09 -8.22 -43.46
C GLU A 590 19.87 -9.13 -43.70
N THR A 591 18.84 -9.02 -42.84
CA THR A 591 17.62 -9.84 -42.94
C THR A 591 16.39 -9.04 -42.53
N GLY A 592 15.20 -9.46 -42.92
CA GLY A 592 13.95 -8.79 -42.54
C GLY A 592 13.68 -8.86 -41.04
N PRO A 593 13.05 -7.83 -40.45
CA PRO A 593 12.69 -7.87 -39.01
C PRO A 593 11.78 -9.05 -38.65
N GLU A 594 10.94 -9.48 -39.60
CA GLU A 594 9.99 -10.60 -39.47
C GLU A 594 10.65 -11.97 -39.36
N ASP A 595 11.90 -12.10 -39.83
CA ASP A 595 12.70 -13.32 -39.76
C ASP A 595 13.53 -13.40 -38.46
N LEU A 596 13.41 -12.41 -37.58
CA LEU A 596 14.20 -12.34 -36.34
C LEU A 596 13.37 -12.71 -35.11
N VAL A 597 13.99 -13.51 -34.24
CA VAL A 597 13.47 -13.85 -32.90
C VAL A 597 14.44 -13.41 -31.83
N VAL A 598 13.90 -12.84 -30.72
CA VAL A 598 14.69 -12.48 -29.56
C VAL A 598 14.37 -13.45 -28.44
N GLU A 599 15.34 -14.27 -28.05
CA GLU A 599 15.20 -15.30 -27.04
C GLU A 599 16.54 -15.59 -26.37
N ASP A 600 16.50 -15.94 -25.08
CA ASP A 600 17.69 -16.31 -24.27
C ASP A 600 18.86 -15.32 -24.34
N GLY A 601 18.58 -14.02 -24.48
CA GLY A 601 19.61 -12.97 -24.56
C GLY A 601 20.33 -12.90 -25.89
N LYS A 602 19.69 -13.39 -26.97
CA LYS A 602 20.17 -13.34 -28.36
C LYS A 602 19.07 -12.88 -29.29
N VAL A 603 19.49 -12.29 -30.42
CA VAL A 603 18.65 -12.04 -31.59
C VAL A 603 19.12 -12.97 -32.67
N SER A 604 18.27 -13.86 -33.15
CA SER A 604 18.61 -14.93 -34.10
C SER A 604 17.77 -14.86 -35.37
N VAL A 605 18.33 -15.26 -36.51
CA VAL A 605 17.58 -15.45 -37.75
C VAL A 605 16.91 -16.82 -37.71
N VAL A 606 15.58 -16.85 -37.87
CA VAL A 606 14.77 -18.08 -37.79
C VAL A 606 15.29 -19.11 -38.77
N GLY A 607 15.45 -20.36 -38.32
CA GLY A 607 15.88 -21.49 -39.15
C GLY A 607 17.38 -21.51 -39.50
N THR A 608 18.21 -20.64 -38.89
CA THR A 608 19.66 -20.58 -39.13
C THR A 608 20.43 -20.53 -37.82
N ASP A 609 21.77 -20.63 -37.89
CA ASP A 609 22.71 -20.43 -36.80
C ASP A 609 23.18 -18.95 -36.63
N ARG A 610 22.71 -18.06 -37.51
CA ARG A 610 23.06 -16.63 -37.46
C ARG A 610 22.37 -15.94 -36.27
N ALA A 611 23.17 -15.44 -35.34
CA ALA A 611 22.66 -14.78 -34.16
C ALA A 611 23.63 -13.71 -33.66
N LEU A 612 23.08 -12.73 -32.94
CA LEU A 612 23.81 -11.74 -32.18
C LEU A 612 23.39 -11.85 -30.71
N THR A 613 24.35 -11.96 -29.80
CA THR A 613 24.08 -11.81 -28.39
C THR A 613 23.72 -10.35 -28.06
N PHE A 614 23.00 -10.10 -26.96
CA PHE A 614 22.73 -8.73 -26.50
C PHE A 614 24.01 -7.90 -26.40
N ARG A 615 25.12 -8.53 -25.98
CA ARG A 615 26.43 -7.89 -25.92
C ARG A 615 26.96 -7.46 -27.30
N GLN A 616 26.88 -8.33 -28.29
CA GLN A 616 27.35 -8.02 -29.65
C GLN A 616 26.48 -6.92 -30.29
N LEU A 617 25.15 -7.02 -30.13
CA LEU A 617 24.23 -6.02 -30.62
C LEU A 617 24.44 -4.66 -29.97
N ALA A 618 24.49 -4.61 -28.64
CA ALA A 618 24.68 -3.35 -27.90
C ALA A 618 26.03 -2.70 -28.21
N ARG A 619 27.08 -3.52 -28.37
CA ARG A 619 28.39 -3.05 -28.77
C ARG A 619 28.36 -2.38 -30.16
N ALA A 620 27.69 -3.02 -31.13
CA ALA A 620 27.53 -2.46 -32.46
C ALA A 620 26.73 -1.13 -32.46
N VAL A 621 25.69 -1.04 -31.61
CA VAL A 621 24.86 0.17 -31.47
C VAL A 621 25.65 1.33 -30.84
N TYR A 622 26.37 1.07 -29.74
CA TYR A 622 26.92 2.14 -28.90
C TYR A 622 28.41 2.44 -29.14
N LEU A 623 29.22 1.43 -29.52
CA LEU A 623 30.67 1.56 -29.55
C LEU A 623 31.31 1.37 -30.91
N GLU A 624 30.67 0.68 -31.86
CA GLU A 624 31.24 0.40 -33.16
C GLU A 624 30.72 1.37 -34.21
N MET A 625 31.46 2.46 -34.44
CA MET A 625 31.09 3.47 -35.43
C MET A 625 31.01 2.90 -36.86
N GLY A 626 29.95 3.29 -37.59
CA GLY A 626 29.75 2.87 -38.99
C GLY A 626 29.10 1.50 -39.20
N ARG A 627 28.92 0.70 -38.16
CA ARG A 627 28.22 -0.58 -38.23
C ARG A 627 26.70 -0.43 -38.52
N ILE A 628 26.11 0.63 -37.94
CA ILE A 628 24.72 1.02 -38.14
C ILE A 628 24.71 2.46 -38.66
N PRO A 629 24.04 2.81 -39.78
CA PRO A 629 23.88 4.16 -40.26
C PRO A 629 23.33 5.11 -39.18
N ALA A 630 23.77 6.36 -39.19
CA ALA A 630 23.41 7.33 -38.15
C ALA A 630 21.87 7.54 -38.04
N ASP A 631 21.17 7.54 -39.16
CA ASP A 631 19.71 7.67 -39.26
C ASP A 631 18.93 6.45 -38.79
N LYS A 632 19.59 5.29 -38.61
CA LYS A 632 19.01 4.01 -38.13
C LYS A 632 19.50 3.63 -36.74
N ARG A 633 20.34 4.45 -36.12
CA ARG A 633 20.89 4.19 -34.80
C ARG A 633 19.93 4.67 -33.73
N GLU A 634 19.41 3.75 -32.93
CA GLU A 634 18.51 4.03 -31.82
C GLU A 634 19.17 3.60 -30.50
N GLU A 635 18.93 4.37 -29.42
CA GLU A 635 19.29 3.93 -28.10
C GLU A 635 18.43 2.72 -27.71
N LEU A 636 19.06 1.66 -27.20
CA LEU A 636 18.38 0.45 -26.72
C LEU A 636 17.78 0.68 -25.32
N ALA A 637 16.98 1.73 -25.21
CA ALA A 637 16.32 2.14 -23.97
C ALA A 637 14.89 2.59 -24.26
N SER A 638 14.03 2.41 -23.25
CA SER A 638 12.65 2.91 -23.27
C SER A 638 12.20 3.27 -21.87
N THR A 639 11.43 4.36 -21.75
CA THR A 639 10.71 4.74 -20.54
C THR A 639 9.22 4.79 -20.86
N LYS A 640 8.41 4.02 -20.13
CA LYS A 640 6.96 3.96 -20.32
C LYS A 640 6.23 4.10 -18.99
N THR A 641 5.12 4.78 -19.05
CA THR A 641 4.16 4.88 -17.96
C THR A 641 2.92 4.05 -18.33
N TYR A 642 2.41 3.29 -17.36
CA TYR A 642 1.21 2.50 -17.51
C TYR A 642 0.09 3.02 -16.62
N ASP A 643 -1.13 3.05 -17.17
CA ASP A 643 -2.38 3.42 -16.49
C ASP A 643 -3.48 2.45 -16.90
N PRO A 644 -3.99 1.59 -16.01
CA PRO A 644 -5.12 0.71 -16.29
C PRO A 644 -6.46 1.46 -16.29
N VAL A 645 -6.46 2.77 -16.09
CA VAL A 645 -7.61 3.69 -16.06
C VAL A 645 -8.52 3.44 -14.85
N PHE A 646 -9.14 2.28 -14.73
CA PHE A 646 -10.06 1.91 -13.63
C PHE A 646 -9.48 0.92 -12.61
N GLY A 647 -8.28 0.42 -12.83
CA GLY A 647 -7.68 -0.63 -12.01
C GLY A 647 -8.17 -2.02 -12.40
N THR A 648 -7.78 -3.00 -11.60
CA THR A 648 -8.11 -4.41 -11.73
C THR A 648 -8.62 -4.96 -10.41
N SER A 649 -9.22 -6.14 -10.41
CA SER A 649 -9.74 -6.79 -9.22
C SER A 649 -9.13 -8.20 -9.04
N ALA A 650 -8.80 -8.55 -7.81
CA ALA A 650 -8.54 -9.92 -7.38
C ALA A 650 -9.69 -10.38 -6.50
N THR A 651 -10.05 -11.66 -6.57
CA THR A 651 -11.19 -12.20 -5.84
C THR A 651 -10.83 -13.45 -5.08
N ALA A 652 -11.46 -13.68 -3.94
CA ALA A 652 -11.28 -14.92 -3.20
C ALA A 652 -12.52 -15.32 -2.41
N ALA A 653 -12.59 -16.62 -2.11
CA ALA A 653 -13.48 -17.20 -1.13
C ALA A 653 -12.68 -17.99 -0.10
N HIS A 654 -12.95 -17.74 1.17
CA HIS A 654 -12.32 -18.40 2.31
C HIS A 654 -13.34 -19.24 3.06
N ILE A 655 -12.96 -20.46 3.45
CA ILE A 655 -13.74 -21.31 4.36
C ILE A 655 -12.84 -21.72 5.52
N ALA A 656 -13.26 -21.32 6.73
CA ALA A 656 -12.61 -21.70 7.98
C ALA A 656 -13.43 -22.73 8.73
N VAL A 657 -12.80 -23.78 9.24
CA VAL A 657 -13.41 -24.80 10.09
C VAL A 657 -12.73 -24.73 11.45
N VAL A 658 -13.53 -24.46 12.47
CA VAL A 658 -13.06 -24.31 13.84
C VAL A 658 -13.82 -25.19 14.80
N GLU A 659 -13.14 -25.63 15.85
CA GLU A 659 -13.76 -26.23 17.02
C GLU A 659 -13.36 -25.42 18.25
N ILE A 660 -14.31 -25.17 19.13
CA ILE A 660 -14.08 -24.42 20.37
C ILE A 660 -14.29 -25.39 21.54
N ASP A 661 -13.29 -25.49 22.39
CA ASP A 661 -13.39 -26.23 23.64
C ASP A 661 -14.35 -25.49 24.61
N PRO A 662 -15.45 -26.12 25.07
CA PRO A 662 -16.44 -25.45 25.90
C PRO A 662 -15.95 -25.11 27.33
N ASP A 663 -14.89 -25.78 27.82
CA ASP A 663 -14.37 -25.57 29.18
C ASP A 663 -13.27 -24.50 29.21
N THR A 664 -12.38 -24.48 28.21
CA THR A 664 -11.24 -23.57 28.14
C THR A 664 -11.46 -22.39 27.18
N TYR A 665 -12.45 -22.47 26.29
CA TYR A 665 -12.72 -21.55 25.19
C TYR A 665 -11.55 -21.45 24.18
N GLU A 666 -10.66 -22.41 24.19
CA GLU A 666 -9.59 -22.49 23.20
C GLU A 666 -10.17 -22.75 21.80
N ILE A 667 -9.77 -21.91 20.83
CA ILE A 667 -10.19 -22.03 19.43
C ILE A 667 -9.16 -22.85 18.67
N LYS A 668 -9.55 -24.03 18.20
CA LYS A 668 -8.74 -24.86 17.31
C LYS A 668 -9.16 -24.64 15.87
N LEU A 669 -8.25 -24.13 15.05
CA LEU A 669 -8.43 -24.07 13.60
C LEU A 669 -8.15 -25.46 13.01
N GLU A 670 -9.19 -26.19 12.60
CA GLU A 670 -9.03 -27.53 12.01
C GLU A 670 -8.65 -27.49 10.54
N ARG A 671 -9.26 -26.55 9.79
CA ARG A 671 -9.03 -26.39 8.35
C ARG A 671 -9.26 -24.95 7.92
N PHE A 672 -8.43 -24.49 7.01
CA PHE A 672 -8.60 -23.21 6.33
C PHE A 672 -8.39 -23.42 4.84
N VAL A 673 -9.40 -23.12 4.04
CA VAL A 673 -9.39 -23.27 2.58
C VAL A 673 -9.55 -21.90 1.94
N VAL A 674 -8.71 -21.60 0.96
CA VAL A 674 -8.79 -20.40 0.14
C VAL A 674 -8.84 -20.82 -1.32
N ALA A 675 -9.80 -20.28 -2.05
CA ALA A 675 -9.81 -20.27 -3.51
C ALA A 675 -9.71 -18.82 -3.98
N GLU A 676 -8.73 -18.54 -4.81
CA GLU A 676 -8.36 -17.18 -5.20
C GLU A 676 -8.18 -17.05 -6.71
N ASP A 677 -8.67 -15.95 -7.28
CA ASP A 677 -8.33 -15.47 -8.60
C ASP A 677 -7.57 -14.15 -8.47
N CYS A 678 -6.28 -14.21 -8.67
CA CYS A 678 -5.37 -13.06 -8.70
C CYS A 678 -4.63 -12.95 -10.03
N GLY A 679 -5.15 -13.60 -11.07
CA GLY A 679 -4.53 -13.71 -12.38
C GLY A 679 -3.45 -14.81 -12.43
N ARG A 680 -2.47 -14.63 -13.30
CA ARG A 680 -1.41 -15.63 -13.49
C ARG A 680 -0.34 -15.48 -12.41
N LEU A 681 -0.08 -16.56 -11.69
CA LEU A 681 0.94 -16.67 -10.65
C LEU A 681 2.35 -16.76 -11.25
#